data_54742cdce1300cd7d80fb53b26bdba18
#
_entry.id   54742cdce1300cd7d80fb53b26bdba18
#
_cell.length_a   1.000
_cell.length_b   1.000
_cell.length_c   1.000
_cell.angle_alpha   90.00
_cell.angle_beta   90.00
_cell.angle_gamma   90.00
#
_symmetry.space_group_name_H-M   'P 1'
#
loop_
_entity.id
_entity.type
_entity.pdbx_description
1 polymer ?
#
loop_
_entity_poly.entity_id
_entity_poly.type
_entity_poly.pdbx_seq_one_letter_code
_entity_poly.pdbx_strand_id
1 'polypeptide(L)'
;MSKLIASAAIRGAHHLVRQAEEMLAKTIAEKGEHTPFEFPDTAYYLPMIYAMTGFPVKTLSDMKVALGMAKEQLHPEPEENLWKPYLGEALDSGMASLFAEEIMMALRYIQGLEPVTDPETGYVYNGFITDTIQRNLGIQLVDGTMPGFAAIIGAAPDDDTAVKIVRELQEKNILTFLSGHSNGNSVARQLLRKGIELGWETRIVPVGPDTEHTIYPLSWSVRASLIFGGKKPGDFRAHLKYTKDRVFAFALVLGELDDIKWTTGAGAINMGYPAVCDTDVPVIHPTGVCIYEEVEKEFDHDKIVQKVIEVRGLKIIVEKPPIPVSYGPAFEGERIRKEDMFIEFGGARTPAFEWVRMREMEEIEDGKILVTGENWKECFEQGGKMPLAIIIDVAGRKMQKDFESVIERKVHHNINEAQGVWHMGQRDINWIRINHNAKKDGFTLEHLGIINATMTHSRFRSIVDKVQVTVYTDEKDVLKFQEEARAAYKERDRRLGGLVDDAVDTFYSCLLCQSFAPSHVCVISPERLGLCGAYNWLDCKAAFEIDPTGGNQPILKGDLIDSKYGRYTGIDEYLKKASGGALETLNLYTIMENPMTSCGCFECIVAIVPEANGVMIVQRGHTGMTPVGMKFSTLAGTVGGGTQNPGFMGIGRNFIVSRKFLSGDGGIKRVVWMTKNLKESLREAFDGRAEEEGAPGLLDKIADETVCEDSEKLLEFLAGVGHPALEMEPII
;
A
#
# COMPACT_ATOMS: atom_id res chain seq x y z
N MET A 1 -2.87 37.58 -12.84
CA MET A 1 -2.57 37.42 -14.26
C MET A 1 -2.87 36.02 -14.79
N SER A 2 -3.59 35.29 -14.05
CA SER A 2 -4.13 33.95 -14.33
C SER A 2 -5.16 33.87 -15.46
N LYS A 3 -5.31 34.92 -16.24
CA LYS A 3 -6.34 35.04 -17.28
C LYS A 3 -6.09 34.22 -18.55
N LEU A 4 -5.01 33.39 -18.55
CA LEU A 4 -4.43 32.94 -19.80
C LEU A 4 -3.99 31.46 -19.73
N ILE A 5 -4.76 30.65 -19.01
CA ILE A 5 -4.45 29.26 -18.72
C ILE A 5 -4.05 28.45 -19.98
N ALA A 6 -4.88 28.53 -21.03
CA ALA A 6 -4.63 27.72 -22.22
C ALA A 6 -3.32 28.13 -22.92
N SER A 7 -3.08 29.42 -23.06
CA SER A 7 -1.85 29.92 -23.69
C SER A 7 -0.61 29.56 -22.86
N ALA A 8 -0.67 29.74 -21.55
CA ALA A 8 0.42 29.39 -20.65
C ALA A 8 0.73 27.86 -20.67
N ALA A 9 -0.31 27.03 -20.61
CA ALA A 9 -0.14 25.59 -20.68
C ALA A 9 0.45 25.13 -22.03
N ILE A 10 -0.01 25.69 -23.15
CA ILE A 10 0.52 25.36 -24.47
C ILE A 10 2.00 25.79 -24.59
N ARG A 11 2.35 27.03 -24.18
CA ARG A 11 3.76 27.46 -24.19
C ARG A 11 4.65 26.58 -23.31
N GLY A 12 4.19 26.26 -22.10
CA GLY A 12 4.91 25.37 -21.20
C GLY A 12 5.15 23.97 -21.81
N ALA A 13 4.13 23.41 -22.48
CA ALA A 13 4.26 22.14 -23.16
C ALA A 13 5.29 22.19 -24.30
N HIS A 14 5.24 23.24 -25.13
CA HIS A 14 6.26 23.45 -26.17
C HIS A 14 7.66 23.56 -25.59
N HIS A 15 7.82 24.26 -24.46
CA HIS A 15 9.11 24.37 -23.77
C HIS A 15 9.63 23.00 -23.34
N LEU A 16 8.82 22.21 -22.63
CA LEU A 16 9.22 20.88 -22.13
C LEU A 16 9.51 19.89 -23.27
N VAL A 17 8.69 19.89 -24.33
CA VAL A 17 8.93 19.02 -25.48
C VAL A 17 10.22 19.37 -26.21
N ARG A 18 10.55 20.67 -26.37
CA ARG A 18 11.84 21.09 -26.93
C ARG A 18 13.00 20.67 -26.04
N GLN A 19 12.88 20.86 -24.74
CA GLN A 19 13.90 20.45 -23.76
C GLN A 19 14.14 18.93 -23.79
N ALA A 20 13.06 18.15 -23.82
CA ALA A 20 13.17 16.67 -23.95
C ALA A 20 13.84 16.26 -25.27
N GLU A 21 13.56 16.95 -26.37
CA GLU A 21 14.18 16.70 -27.65
C GLU A 21 15.70 16.96 -27.65
N GLU A 22 16.10 18.11 -27.08
CA GLU A 22 17.52 18.47 -26.95
C GLU A 22 18.27 17.49 -26.04
N MET A 23 17.69 17.12 -24.91
CA MET A 23 18.28 16.12 -23.99
C MET A 23 18.39 14.76 -24.65
N LEU A 24 17.36 14.31 -25.38
CA LEU A 24 17.38 13.03 -26.08
C LEU A 24 18.43 13.02 -27.18
N ALA A 25 18.52 14.05 -28.02
CA ALA A 25 19.50 14.19 -29.08
C ALA A 25 20.94 14.14 -28.52
N LYS A 26 21.20 14.86 -27.42
CA LYS A 26 22.48 14.84 -26.74
C LYS A 26 22.81 13.45 -26.20
N THR A 27 21.87 12.80 -25.51
CA THR A 27 22.10 11.48 -24.92
C THR A 27 22.35 10.40 -25.98
N ILE A 28 21.63 10.48 -27.10
CA ILE A 28 21.87 9.58 -28.24
C ILE A 28 23.26 9.78 -28.84
N ALA A 29 23.70 11.02 -28.98
CA ALA A 29 25.03 11.33 -29.49
C ALA A 29 26.16 10.79 -28.58
N GLU A 30 25.92 10.79 -27.26
CA GLU A 30 26.89 10.31 -26.27
C GLU A 30 26.88 8.78 -26.09
N LYS A 31 25.71 8.15 -26.13
CA LYS A 31 25.54 6.74 -25.73
C LYS A 31 25.11 5.81 -26.88
N GLY A 32 24.58 6.36 -27.97
CA GLY A 32 24.03 5.59 -29.09
C GLY A 32 22.52 5.32 -28.95
N GLU A 33 21.83 5.23 -30.10
CA GLU A 33 20.35 5.15 -30.14
C GLU A 33 19.78 3.82 -29.66
N HIS A 34 20.58 2.74 -29.65
CA HIS A 34 20.14 1.42 -29.18
C HIS A 34 20.44 1.19 -27.69
N THR A 35 20.91 2.20 -26.97
CA THR A 35 21.13 2.10 -25.53
C THR A 35 19.82 1.77 -24.81
N PRO A 36 19.77 0.63 -24.09
CA PRO A 36 18.62 0.30 -23.27
C PRO A 36 18.61 1.12 -21.99
N PHE A 37 17.45 1.27 -21.38
CA PHE A 37 17.32 1.82 -20.05
C PHE A 37 16.33 1.02 -19.21
N GLU A 38 16.50 1.08 -17.92
CA GLU A 38 15.63 0.46 -16.92
C GLU A 38 15.52 1.39 -15.72
N PHE A 39 14.30 1.63 -15.24
CA PHE A 39 14.14 2.20 -13.90
C PHE A 39 14.32 1.10 -12.85
N PRO A 40 14.84 1.46 -11.65
CA PRO A 40 15.04 0.47 -10.60
C PRO A 40 13.69 -0.14 -10.16
N ASP A 41 13.69 -1.45 -9.94
CA ASP A 41 12.57 -2.23 -9.38
C ASP A 41 11.20 -1.88 -9.98
N THR A 42 11.08 -1.91 -11.30
CA THR A 42 9.80 -1.75 -12.00
C THR A 42 9.73 -2.55 -13.29
N ALA A 43 8.52 -3.04 -13.62
CA ALA A 43 8.20 -3.65 -14.91
C ALA A 43 7.75 -2.62 -15.97
N TYR A 44 7.43 -1.39 -15.55
CA TYR A 44 6.90 -0.33 -16.41
C TYR A 44 7.84 0.86 -16.43
N TYR A 45 8.66 0.98 -17.48
CA TYR A 45 9.73 1.99 -17.54
C TYR A 45 9.23 3.40 -17.74
N LEU A 46 8.33 3.62 -18.69
CA LEU A 46 7.63 4.89 -18.92
C LEU A 46 6.12 4.62 -18.80
N PRO A 47 5.59 4.52 -17.58
CA PRO A 47 4.24 4.03 -17.35
C PRO A 47 3.15 4.97 -17.89
N MET A 48 3.38 6.27 -17.93
CA MET A 48 2.44 7.24 -18.52
C MET A 48 2.31 6.99 -20.01
N ILE A 49 3.41 7.00 -20.74
CA ILE A 49 3.43 6.78 -22.19
C ILE A 49 2.88 5.38 -22.51
N TYR A 50 3.33 4.35 -21.78
CA TYR A 50 2.89 2.97 -22.00
C TYR A 50 1.39 2.79 -21.80
N ALA A 51 0.84 3.30 -20.69
CA ALA A 51 -0.59 3.17 -20.41
C ALA A 51 -1.44 3.94 -21.43
N MET A 52 -1.02 5.14 -21.81
CA MET A 52 -1.82 5.99 -22.70
C MET A 52 -1.76 5.55 -24.16
N THR A 53 -0.62 5.03 -24.63
CA THR A 53 -0.39 4.72 -26.04
C THR A 53 -0.31 3.23 -26.35
N GLY A 54 -0.03 2.38 -25.36
CA GLY A 54 0.31 0.97 -25.55
C GLY A 54 1.73 0.73 -26.09
N PHE A 55 2.52 1.77 -26.28
CA PHE A 55 3.86 1.68 -26.85
C PHE A 55 4.92 1.46 -25.78
N PRO A 56 5.61 0.29 -25.76
CA PRO A 56 6.64 0.01 -24.78
C PRO A 56 7.95 0.67 -25.18
N VAL A 57 8.46 1.58 -24.36
CA VAL A 57 9.74 2.26 -24.57
C VAL A 57 10.84 1.52 -23.82
N LYS A 58 11.87 1.01 -24.53
CA LYS A 58 12.98 0.24 -23.94
C LYS A 58 14.36 0.78 -24.30
N THR A 59 14.46 1.58 -25.35
CA THR A 59 15.71 2.13 -25.86
C THR A 59 15.57 3.61 -26.16
N LEU A 60 16.69 4.30 -26.34
CA LEU A 60 16.70 5.71 -26.77
C LEU A 60 16.04 5.90 -28.16
N SER A 61 16.11 4.90 -29.04
CA SER A 61 15.39 4.94 -30.33
C SER A 61 13.88 4.92 -30.11
N ASP A 62 13.37 4.14 -29.17
CA ASP A 62 11.95 4.11 -28.84
C ASP A 62 11.48 5.45 -28.24
N MET A 63 12.35 6.13 -27.49
CA MET A 63 12.04 7.48 -26.96
C MET A 63 11.84 8.52 -28.05
N LYS A 64 12.51 8.38 -29.22
CA LYS A 64 12.22 9.27 -30.37
C LYS A 64 10.78 9.11 -30.86
N VAL A 65 10.29 7.86 -30.90
CA VAL A 65 8.91 7.59 -31.30
C VAL A 65 7.94 8.16 -30.25
N ALA A 66 8.20 7.93 -28.97
CA ALA A 66 7.39 8.47 -27.88
C ALA A 66 7.36 10.02 -27.87
N LEU A 67 8.49 10.66 -28.15
CA LEU A 67 8.55 12.12 -28.30
C LEU A 67 7.76 12.60 -29.53
N GLY A 68 7.74 11.82 -30.61
CA GLY A 68 6.86 12.07 -31.75
C GLY A 68 5.38 12.08 -31.35
N MET A 69 4.96 11.09 -30.54
CA MET A 69 3.59 11.03 -30.00
C MET A 69 3.27 12.23 -29.10
N ALA A 70 4.24 12.71 -28.30
CA ALA A 70 4.07 13.94 -27.53
C ALA A 70 3.85 15.16 -28.42
N LYS A 71 4.62 15.27 -29.52
CA LYS A 71 4.48 16.36 -30.47
C LYS A 71 3.12 16.38 -31.19
N GLU A 72 2.52 15.21 -31.42
CA GLU A 72 1.19 15.10 -32.02
C GLU A 72 0.07 15.67 -31.11
N GLN A 73 0.31 15.74 -29.80
CA GLN A 73 -0.62 16.33 -28.82
C GLN A 73 -0.47 17.87 -28.71
N LEU A 74 0.58 18.46 -29.27
CA LEU A 74 0.82 19.87 -29.16
C LEU A 74 -0.10 20.66 -30.09
N HIS A 75 -0.79 21.65 -29.55
CA HIS A 75 -1.47 22.69 -30.30
C HIS A 75 -0.46 23.78 -30.71
N PRO A 76 -0.77 24.58 -31.76
CA PRO A 76 0.12 25.64 -32.20
C PRO A 76 0.47 26.60 -31.05
N GLU A 77 1.75 26.95 -30.94
CA GLU A 77 2.24 27.87 -29.91
C GLU A 77 1.62 29.25 -30.10
N PRO A 78 0.93 29.80 -29.10
CA PRO A 78 0.24 31.09 -29.25
C PRO A 78 1.25 32.24 -29.23
N GLU A 79 1.10 33.15 -30.22
CA GLU A 79 1.91 34.38 -30.32
C GLU A 79 1.55 35.37 -29.21
N GLU A 80 0.27 35.38 -28.79
CA GLU A 80 -0.26 36.27 -27.77
C GLU A 80 -0.88 35.50 -26.63
N ASN A 81 -0.97 36.14 -25.47
CA ASN A 81 -1.64 35.61 -24.32
C ASN A 81 -3.17 35.67 -24.48
N LEU A 82 -3.77 34.57 -24.88
CA LEU A 82 -5.22 34.46 -25.08
C LEU A 82 -5.86 33.61 -24.02
N TRP A 83 -6.98 34.06 -23.48
CA TRP A 83 -7.87 33.22 -22.72
C TRP A 83 -8.84 32.49 -23.64
N LYS A 84 -8.90 31.17 -23.52
CA LYS A 84 -9.85 30.36 -24.28
C LYS A 84 -10.84 29.72 -23.31
N PRO A 85 -12.15 29.83 -23.57
CA PRO A 85 -13.16 29.20 -22.73
C PRO A 85 -13.15 27.66 -22.85
N TYR A 86 -12.67 27.13 -23.98
CA TYR A 86 -12.50 25.69 -24.18
C TYR A 86 -11.08 25.27 -23.79
N LEU A 87 -10.99 24.36 -22.82
CA LEU A 87 -9.72 23.92 -22.22
C LEU A 87 -9.11 22.68 -22.87
N GLY A 88 -9.75 22.07 -23.87
CA GLY A 88 -9.27 20.86 -24.53
C GLY A 88 -7.83 21.01 -25.06
N GLU A 89 -7.51 22.14 -25.67
CA GLU A 89 -6.16 22.41 -26.15
C GLU A 89 -5.10 22.45 -25.03
N ALA A 90 -5.47 22.98 -23.85
CA ALA A 90 -4.61 22.96 -22.69
C ALA A 90 -4.43 21.55 -22.12
N LEU A 91 -5.49 20.75 -22.11
CA LEU A 91 -5.45 19.36 -21.63
C LEU A 91 -4.61 18.47 -22.56
N ASP A 92 -4.76 18.60 -23.88
CA ASP A 92 -3.93 17.90 -24.86
C ASP A 92 -2.45 18.28 -24.70
N SER A 93 -2.17 19.59 -24.62
CA SER A 93 -0.81 20.09 -24.37
C SER A 93 -0.27 19.64 -23.01
N GLY A 94 -1.12 19.57 -21.98
CA GLY A 94 -0.77 18.99 -20.69
C GLY A 94 -0.38 17.51 -20.79
N MET A 95 -1.03 16.73 -21.65
CA MET A 95 -0.64 15.34 -21.90
C MET A 95 0.71 15.26 -22.62
N ALA A 96 0.95 16.14 -23.60
CA ALA A 96 2.25 16.24 -24.25
C ALA A 96 3.38 16.56 -23.27
N SER A 97 3.12 17.45 -22.29
CA SER A 97 4.11 17.77 -21.25
C SER A 97 4.40 16.56 -20.36
N LEU A 98 3.40 15.79 -19.94
CA LEU A 98 3.61 14.60 -19.14
C LEU A 98 4.47 13.56 -19.86
N PHE A 99 4.30 13.38 -21.17
CA PHE A 99 5.16 12.49 -21.95
C PHE A 99 6.61 13.02 -22.02
N ALA A 100 6.75 14.33 -22.24
CA ALA A 100 8.07 14.96 -22.27
C ALA A 100 8.79 14.88 -20.91
N GLU A 101 8.08 15.15 -19.82
CA GLU A 101 8.60 15.04 -18.45
C GLU A 101 9.04 13.60 -18.13
N GLU A 102 8.25 12.60 -18.52
CA GLU A 102 8.61 11.19 -18.30
C GLU A 102 9.87 10.78 -19.08
N ILE A 103 10.01 11.25 -20.34
CA ILE A 103 11.22 11.07 -21.14
C ILE A 103 12.43 11.77 -20.49
N MET A 104 12.27 13.03 -20.06
CA MET A 104 13.34 13.78 -19.42
C MET A 104 13.84 13.09 -18.14
N MET A 105 12.94 12.61 -17.29
CA MET A 105 13.31 11.89 -16.07
C MET A 105 14.08 10.59 -16.40
N ALA A 106 13.65 9.85 -17.42
CA ALA A 106 14.39 8.67 -17.87
C ALA A 106 15.80 9.01 -18.38
N LEU A 107 15.94 10.10 -19.15
CA LEU A 107 17.23 10.57 -19.63
C LEU A 107 18.15 10.98 -18.47
N ARG A 108 17.61 11.62 -17.44
CA ARG A 108 18.39 11.98 -16.22
C ARG A 108 18.89 10.73 -15.50
N TYR A 109 18.08 9.64 -15.40
CA TYR A 109 18.56 8.36 -14.88
C TYR A 109 19.68 7.75 -15.72
N ILE A 110 19.53 7.73 -17.05
CA ILE A 110 20.56 7.22 -17.98
C ILE A 110 21.88 7.99 -17.84
N GLN A 111 21.80 9.28 -17.55
CA GLN A 111 22.97 10.16 -17.37
C GLN A 111 23.54 10.11 -15.93
N GLY A 112 22.89 9.41 -15.01
CA GLY A 112 23.30 9.36 -13.59
C GLY A 112 23.05 10.65 -12.82
N LEU A 113 22.08 11.45 -13.25
CA LEU A 113 21.68 12.71 -12.63
C LEU A 113 20.50 12.55 -11.64
N GLU A 114 19.93 11.35 -11.57
CA GLU A 114 18.87 10.99 -10.63
C GLU A 114 19.33 9.87 -9.68
N PRO A 115 18.92 9.87 -8.40
CA PRO A 115 18.16 10.95 -7.73
C PRO A 115 18.98 12.21 -7.50
N VAL A 116 18.29 13.35 -7.51
CA VAL A 116 18.92 14.67 -7.32
C VAL A 116 19.32 14.85 -5.86
N THR A 117 20.49 15.47 -5.62
CA THR A 117 20.87 15.98 -4.28
C THR A 117 20.66 17.48 -4.22
N ASP A 118 19.91 17.96 -3.24
CA ASP A 118 19.72 19.38 -3.03
C ASP A 118 21.03 20.05 -2.62
N PRO A 119 21.51 21.06 -3.37
CA PRO A 119 22.81 21.65 -3.12
C PRO A 119 22.87 22.53 -1.85
N GLU A 120 21.73 22.99 -1.35
CA GLU A 120 21.63 23.85 -0.18
C GLU A 120 21.54 23.04 1.12
N THR A 121 20.73 21.97 1.11
CA THR A 121 20.46 21.17 2.31
C THR A 121 21.24 19.87 2.37
N GLY A 122 21.79 19.40 1.24
CA GLY A 122 22.42 18.07 1.10
C GLY A 122 21.42 16.91 1.10
N TYR A 123 20.11 17.19 1.10
CA TYR A 123 19.07 16.17 1.06
C TYR A 123 19.04 15.46 -0.31
N VAL A 124 18.98 14.14 -0.29
CA VAL A 124 18.82 13.33 -1.52
C VAL A 124 17.34 13.08 -1.75
N TYR A 125 16.80 13.63 -2.83
CA TYR A 125 15.39 13.44 -3.19
C TYR A 125 15.07 11.98 -3.47
N ASN A 126 13.81 11.59 -3.23
CA ASN A 126 13.38 10.20 -3.39
C ASN A 126 13.31 9.74 -4.85
N GLY A 127 13.08 10.66 -5.79
CA GLY A 127 13.02 10.36 -7.21
C GLY A 127 11.89 9.41 -7.59
N PHE A 128 12.19 8.47 -8.46
CA PHE A 128 11.24 7.50 -9.01
C PHE A 128 10.62 6.59 -7.93
N ILE A 129 9.31 6.34 -8.06
CA ILE A 129 8.56 5.46 -7.16
C ILE A 129 8.57 4.03 -7.70
N THR A 130 9.25 3.12 -7.01
CA THR A 130 9.40 1.73 -7.43
C THR A 130 8.12 0.92 -7.30
N ASP A 131 8.03 -0.24 -7.97
CA ASP A 131 6.88 -1.15 -7.86
C ASP A 131 6.76 -1.74 -6.46
N THR A 132 7.87 -2.00 -5.77
CA THR A 132 7.85 -2.47 -4.38
C THR A 132 7.20 -1.45 -3.46
N ILE A 133 7.57 -0.18 -3.57
CA ILE A 133 6.96 0.91 -2.80
C ILE A 133 5.48 1.03 -3.16
N GLN A 134 5.12 1.02 -4.44
CA GLN A 134 3.73 1.11 -4.88
C GLN A 134 2.87 -0.02 -4.33
N ARG A 135 3.39 -1.25 -4.25
CA ARG A 135 2.67 -2.38 -3.68
C ARG A 135 2.51 -2.29 -2.17
N ASN A 136 3.53 -1.77 -1.49
CA ASN A 136 3.44 -1.52 -0.05
C ASN A 136 2.37 -0.49 0.28
N LEU A 137 2.32 0.60 -0.47
CA LEU A 137 1.29 1.64 -0.34
C LEU A 137 -0.09 1.12 -0.76
N GLY A 138 -0.16 0.23 -1.75
CA GLY A 138 -1.41 -0.40 -2.19
C GLY A 138 -2.13 -1.15 -1.06
N ILE A 139 -1.40 -1.79 -0.16
CA ILE A 139 -1.98 -2.43 1.02
C ILE A 139 -2.68 -1.39 1.90
N GLN A 140 -2.06 -0.25 2.13
CA GLN A 140 -2.58 0.82 2.98
C GLN A 140 -3.80 1.52 2.36
N LEU A 141 -3.84 1.65 1.04
CA LEU A 141 -5.01 2.15 0.32
C LEU A 141 -6.18 1.15 0.40
N VAL A 142 -5.89 -0.15 0.36
CA VAL A 142 -6.91 -1.22 0.45
C VAL A 142 -7.51 -1.33 1.84
N ASP A 143 -6.70 -1.25 2.88
CA ASP A 143 -7.17 -1.34 4.26
C ASP A 143 -7.76 -0.01 4.78
N GLY A 144 -7.69 1.05 3.97
CA GLY A 144 -8.24 2.37 4.29
C GLY A 144 -7.38 3.20 5.23
N THR A 145 -6.16 2.74 5.56
CA THR A 145 -5.24 3.51 6.41
C THR A 145 -4.58 4.67 5.65
N MET A 146 -4.71 4.74 4.34
CA MET A 146 -4.31 5.87 3.50
C MET A 146 -5.42 6.21 2.51
N PRO A 147 -6.24 7.25 2.75
CA PRO A 147 -7.40 7.56 1.91
C PRO A 147 -7.04 8.12 0.53
N GLY A 148 -5.81 8.60 0.34
CA GLY A 148 -5.37 9.19 -0.91
C GLY A 148 -4.00 9.82 -0.81
N PHE A 149 -3.61 10.57 -1.83
CA PHE A 149 -2.35 11.31 -1.83
C PHE A 149 -2.47 12.71 -2.43
N ALA A 150 -1.57 13.59 -2.00
CA ALA A 150 -1.42 14.95 -2.47
C ALA A 150 -0.12 15.14 -3.23
N ALA A 151 -0.13 15.91 -4.32
CA ALA A 151 1.07 16.48 -4.91
C ALA A 151 1.13 17.97 -4.55
N ILE A 152 2.12 18.38 -3.77
CA ILE A 152 2.37 19.79 -3.47
C ILE A 152 3.48 20.29 -4.39
N ILE A 153 3.18 21.34 -5.16
CA ILE A 153 4.08 21.90 -6.16
C ILE A 153 4.39 23.35 -5.77
N GLY A 154 5.67 23.66 -5.59
CA GLY A 154 6.12 25.01 -5.28
C GLY A 154 6.54 25.25 -3.84
N ALA A 155 6.22 26.39 -3.26
CA ALA A 155 6.58 26.80 -1.90
C ALA A 155 5.44 27.56 -1.22
N ALA A 156 5.26 27.32 0.08
CA ALA A 156 4.39 28.12 0.93
C ALA A 156 4.99 29.52 1.17
N PRO A 157 4.20 30.50 1.62
CA PRO A 157 4.71 31.85 1.85
C PRO A 157 5.80 31.90 2.92
N ASP A 158 5.78 31.00 3.88
CA ASP A 158 6.78 30.85 4.94
C ASP A 158 6.87 29.41 5.44
N ASP A 159 7.90 29.13 6.26
CA ASP A 159 8.21 27.79 6.75
C ASP A 159 7.14 27.24 7.71
N ASP A 160 6.52 28.09 8.53
CA ASP A 160 5.49 27.67 9.50
C ASP A 160 4.20 27.27 8.79
N THR A 161 3.84 28.01 7.74
CA THR A 161 2.72 27.66 6.85
C THR A 161 2.97 26.32 6.14
N ALA A 162 4.19 26.09 5.63
CA ALA A 162 4.56 24.81 5.01
C ALA A 162 4.35 23.63 6.00
N VAL A 163 4.86 23.78 7.23
CA VAL A 163 4.70 22.78 8.30
C VAL A 163 3.22 22.53 8.58
N LYS A 164 2.42 23.59 8.72
CA LYS A 164 0.99 23.49 9.03
C LYS A 164 0.24 22.71 7.97
N ILE A 165 0.41 23.07 6.68
CA ILE A 165 -0.25 22.37 5.56
C ILE A 165 0.10 20.88 5.56
N VAL A 166 1.39 20.55 5.67
CA VAL A 166 1.84 19.16 5.61
C VAL A 166 1.39 18.36 6.82
N ARG A 167 1.44 18.94 8.02
CA ARG A 167 0.92 18.28 9.24
C ARG A 167 -0.57 18.03 9.15
N GLU A 168 -1.35 18.95 8.63
CA GLU A 168 -2.78 18.74 8.43
C GLU A 168 -3.06 17.59 7.45
N LEU A 169 -2.27 17.46 6.37
CA LEU A 169 -2.37 16.31 5.46
C LEU A 169 -1.98 14.99 6.14
N GLN A 170 -0.90 15.00 6.94
CA GLN A 170 -0.49 13.82 7.72
C GLN A 170 -1.57 13.38 8.72
N GLU A 171 -2.15 14.32 9.45
CA GLU A 171 -3.23 14.04 10.40
C GLU A 171 -4.47 13.41 9.76
N LYS A 172 -4.67 13.67 8.45
CA LYS A 172 -5.71 13.08 7.64
C LYS A 172 -5.24 11.81 6.89
N ASN A 173 -4.02 11.37 7.16
CA ASN A 173 -3.36 10.23 6.55
C ASN A 173 -3.22 10.32 5.02
N ILE A 174 -3.06 11.51 4.49
CA ILE A 174 -2.83 11.72 3.07
C ILE A 174 -1.34 11.66 2.80
N LEU A 175 -0.90 10.71 1.95
CA LEU A 175 0.47 10.63 1.48
C LEU A 175 0.80 11.90 0.69
N THR A 176 1.89 12.57 1.03
CA THR A 176 2.23 13.87 0.45
C THR A 176 3.51 13.78 -0.36
N PHE A 177 3.41 14.05 -1.66
CA PHE A 177 4.56 14.21 -2.56
C PHE A 177 4.89 15.69 -2.72
N LEU A 178 6.20 16.01 -2.68
CA LEU A 178 6.70 17.38 -2.83
C LEU A 178 7.54 17.50 -4.09
N SER A 179 7.28 18.51 -4.91
CA SER A 179 8.03 18.82 -6.13
C SER A 179 8.03 20.33 -6.40
N GLY A 180 8.92 20.77 -7.28
CA GLY A 180 8.97 22.12 -7.76
C GLY A 180 9.41 23.15 -6.70
N HIS A 181 9.51 24.38 -7.17
CA HIS A 181 9.90 25.52 -6.36
C HIS A 181 9.10 26.77 -6.74
N SER A 182 9.10 27.78 -5.87
CA SER A 182 8.59 29.11 -6.14
C SER A 182 9.58 30.12 -5.53
N ASN A 183 10.01 31.11 -6.33
CA ASN A 183 10.97 32.15 -5.91
C ASN A 183 12.26 31.58 -5.26
N GLY A 184 12.79 30.47 -5.81
CA GLY A 184 14.00 29.81 -5.30
C GLY A 184 13.83 29.00 -4.00
N ASN A 185 12.60 28.84 -3.50
CA ASN A 185 12.27 28.06 -2.30
C ASN A 185 11.34 26.90 -2.65
N SER A 186 11.29 25.88 -1.79
CA SER A 186 10.37 24.74 -1.95
C SER A 186 9.82 24.28 -0.60
N VAL A 187 8.65 23.63 -0.61
CA VAL A 187 8.11 23.06 0.63
C VAL A 187 9.10 22.08 1.27
N ALA A 188 9.81 21.28 0.49
CA ALA A 188 10.83 20.37 1.02
C ALA A 188 11.91 21.10 1.84
N ARG A 189 12.49 22.20 1.29
CA ARG A 189 13.48 23.01 2.01
C ARG A 189 12.89 23.69 3.25
N GLN A 190 11.66 24.18 3.14
CA GLN A 190 10.94 24.80 4.27
C GLN A 190 10.78 23.82 5.43
N LEU A 191 10.38 22.59 5.17
CA LEU A 191 10.25 21.55 6.18
C LEU A 191 11.59 21.14 6.79
N LEU A 192 12.63 20.97 5.97
CA LEU A 192 13.99 20.64 6.46
C LEU A 192 14.54 21.71 7.39
N ARG A 193 14.34 23.00 7.10
CA ARG A 193 14.74 24.09 8.00
C ARG A 193 14.05 24.04 9.36
N LYS A 194 12.84 23.48 9.41
CA LYS A 194 12.08 23.27 10.66
C LYS A 194 12.39 21.93 11.34
N GLY A 195 13.36 21.17 10.81
CA GLY A 195 13.76 19.89 11.38
C GLY A 195 12.72 18.78 11.18
N ILE A 196 11.82 18.92 10.20
CA ILE A 196 10.86 17.87 9.85
C ILE A 196 11.59 16.80 9.05
N GLU A 197 11.47 15.55 9.49
CA GLU A 197 12.00 14.39 8.77
C GLU A 197 11.14 14.12 7.53
N LEU A 198 11.80 13.90 6.38
CA LEU A 198 11.18 13.65 5.09
C LEU A 198 11.48 12.23 4.61
N GLY A 199 10.56 11.64 3.89
CA GLY A 199 10.73 10.31 3.29
C GLY A 199 9.47 9.46 3.35
N TRP A 200 9.61 8.20 2.99
CA TRP A 200 8.50 7.24 2.95
C TRP A 200 7.93 6.93 4.33
N GLU A 201 8.77 6.91 5.35
CA GLU A 201 8.36 6.55 6.71
C GLU A 201 7.51 7.65 7.36
N THR A 202 7.77 8.92 7.01
CA THR A 202 6.96 10.07 7.46
C THR A 202 5.81 10.39 6.52
N ARG A 203 5.74 9.72 5.36
CA ARG A 203 4.77 9.98 4.27
C ARG A 203 4.82 11.40 3.71
N ILE A 204 5.95 12.05 3.85
CA ILE A 204 6.27 13.33 3.22
C ILE A 204 7.43 13.07 2.27
N VAL A 205 7.14 12.89 0.99
CA VAL A 205 8.08 12.33 0.02
C VAL A 205 8.50 13.39 -1.00
N PRO A 206 9.67 14.02 -0.84
CA PRO A 206 10.20 14.90 -1.86
C PRO A 206 10.69 14.10 -3.06
N VAL A 207 10.02 14.23 -4.19
CA VAL A 207 10.37 13.47 -5.41
C VAL A 207 11.44 14.15 -6.25
N GLY A 208 11.55 15.46 -6.18
CA GLY A 208 12.59 16.23 -6.88
C GLY A 208 12.37 17.73 -6.77
N PRO A 209 13.42 18.53 -7.07
CA PRO A 209 13.40 19.98 -6.89
C PRO A 209 12.63 20.75 -7.97
N ASP A 210 12.47 20.17 -9.17
CA ASP A 210 11.87 20.82 -10.32
C ASP A 210 10.39 20.44 -10.47
N THR A 211 9.60 21.26 -11.15
CA THR A 211 8.16 21.00 -11.38
C THR A 211 7.95 19.73 -12.18
N GLU A 212 8.84 19.41 -13.11
CA GLU A 212 8.81 18.22 -13.96
C GLU A 212 8.86 16.91 -13.17
N HIS A 213 9.43 16.92 -11.95
CA HIS A 213 9.41 15.74 -11.06
C HIS A 213 7.99 15.37 -10.59
N THR A 214 7.00 16.24 -10.80
CA THR A 214 5.58 15.91 -10.54
C THR A 214 5.10 14.72 -11.36
N ILE A 215 5.79 14.39 -12.46
CA ILE A 215 5.48 13.17 -13.24
C ILE A 215 5.57 11.89 -12.38
N TYR A 216 6.40 11.84 -11.35
CA TYR A 216 6.53 10.65 -10.53
C TYR A 216 5.22 10.28 -9.79
N PRO A 217 4.58 11.17 -9.00
CA PRO A 217 3.26 10.87 -8.41
C PRO A 217 2.15 10.72 -9.48
N LEU A 218 2.20 11.47 -10.58
CA LEU A 218 1.19 11.33 -11.63
C LEU A 218 1.29 9.97 -12.33
N SER A 219 2.48 9.55 -12.71
CA SER A 219 2.70 8.23 -13.32
C SER A 219 2.44 7.07 -12.35
N TRP A 220 2.59 7.31 -11.04
CA TRP A 220 2.22 6.33 -10.02
C TRP A 220 0.73 5.98 -10.08
N SER A 221 -0.15 6.97 -10.26
CA SER A 221 -1.60 6.72 -10.40
C SER A 221 -1.94 5.87 -11.63
N VAL A 222 -1.22 6.11 -12.72
CA VAL A 222 -1.39 5.33 -13.97
C VAL A 222 -0.85 3.91 -13.82
N ARG A 223 0.29 3.75 -13.17
CA ARG A 223 0.82 2.41 -12.80
C ARG A 223 -0.18 1.65 -11.93
N ALA A 224 -0.88 2.33 -11.02
CA ALA A 224 -1.94 1.70 -10.23
C ALA A 224 -3.06 1.16 -11.13
N SER A 225 -3.42 1.86 -12.21
CA SER A 225 -4.43 1.38 -13.17
C SER A 225 -3.97 0.14 -13.95
N LEU A 226 -2.68 0.03 -14.25
CA LEU A 226 -2.07 -1.15 -14.88
C LEU A 226 -2.00 -2.33 -13.90
N ILE A 227 -1.42 -2.11 -12.71
CA ILE A 227 -1.08 -3.15 -11.74
C ILE A 227 -2.30 -3.65 -10.97
N PHE A 228 -3.11 -2.73 -10.44
CA PHE A 228 -4.26 -3.04 -9.59
C PHE A 228 -5.57 -3.07 -10.38
N GLY A 229 -5.72 -2.16 -11.35
CA GLY A 229 -6.92 -2.04 -12.17
C GLY A 229 -6.98 -3.01 -13.35
N GLY A 230 -5.88 -3.67 -13.71
CA GLY A 230 -5.81 -4.59 -14.85
C GLY A 230 -6.19 -3.94 -16.18
N LYS A 231 -5.99 -2.62 -16.32
CA LYS A 231 -6.33 -1.91 -17.56
C LYS A 231 -5.30 -2.20 -18.63
N LYS A 232 -5.79 -2.39 -19.87
CA LYS A 232 -4.91 -2.71 -21.00
C LYS A 232 -4.13 -1.47 -21.44
N PRO A 233 -2.82 -1.57 -21.67
CA PRO A 233 -2.05 -0.48 -22.26
C PRO A 233 -2.66 -0.01 -23.58
N GLY A 234 -2.72 1.30 -23.81
CA GLY A 234 -3.35 1.93 -24.96
C GLY A 234 -4.85 2.21 -24.81
N ASP A 235 -5.51 1.70 -23.76
CA ASP A 235 -6.89 2.08 -23.45
C ASP A 235 -6.90 3.37 -22.60
N PHE A 236 -6.57 4.48 -23.24
CA PHE A 236 -6.51 5.81 -22.68
C PHE A 236 -7.71 6.14 -21.76
N ARG A 237 -8.94 5.92 -22.25
CA ARG A 237 -10.15 6.25 -21.50
C ARG A 237 -10.32 5.41 -20.26
N ALA A 238 -9.99 4.12 -20.32
CA ALA A 238 -10.08 3.24 -19.16
C ALA A 238 -9.07 3.61 -18.07
N HIS A 239 -7.86 4.03 -18.46
CA HIS A 239 -6.85 4.52 -17.52
C HIS A 239 -7.30 5.83 -16.84
N LEU A 240 -7.73 6.83 -17.60
CA LEU A 240 -8.21 8.09 -17.03
C LEU A 240 -9.43 7.90 -16.12
N LYS A 241 -10.38 7.06 -16.54
CA LYS A 241 -11.52 6.74 -15.68
C LYS A 241 -11.08 6.06 -14.39
N TYR A 242 -10.15 5.12 -14.45
CA TYR A 242 -9.63 4.43 -13.27
C TYR A 242 -8.93 5.40 -12.31
N THR A 243 -8.04 6.24 -12.81
CA THR A 243 -7.32 7.22 -11.98
C THR A 243 -8.29 8.18 -11.30
N LYS A 244 -9.29 8.68 -12.01
CA LYS A 244 -10.30 9.57 -11.43
C LYS A 244 -11.16 8.86 -10.38
N ASP A 245 -11.67 7.68 -10.68
CA ASP A 245 -12.68 7.01 -9.84
C ASP A 245 -12.08 6.22 -8.67
N ARG A 246 -10.81 5.81 -8.77
CA ARG A 246 -10.20 4.86 -7.84
C ARG A 246 -8.94 5.36 -7.15
N VAL A 247 -8.21 6.28 -7.76
CA VAL A 247 -7.01 6.87 -7.16
C VAL A 247 -7.34 8.25 -6.65
N PHE A 248 -7.61 8.36 -5.35
CA PHE A 248 -7.98 9.62 -4.72
C PHE A 248 -6.76 10.51 -4.56
N ALA A 249 -6.56 11.38 -5.55
CA ALA A 249 -5.40 12.25 -5.60
C ALA A 249 -5.80 13.69 -5.96
N PHE A 250 -4.99 14.65 -5.55
CA PHE A 250 -5.18 16.07 -5.85
C PHE A 250 -3.83 16.81 -5.85
N ALA A 251 -3.84 18.03 -6.41
CA ALA A 251 -2.67 18.91 -6.40
C ALA A 251 -2.93 20.16 -5.56
N LEU A 252 -1.93 20.54 -4.76
CA LEU A 252 -1.80 21.87 -4.17
C LEU A 252 -0.68 22.61 -4.87
N VAL A 253 -0.98 23.72 -5.51
CA VAL A 253 0.00 24.53 -6.24
C VAL A 253 0.22 25.82 -5.47
N LEU A 254 1.39 25.96 -4.87
CA LEU A 254 1.71 27.03 -3.95
C LEU A 254 2.70 28.05 -4.58
N GLY A 255 2.41 29.33 -4.37
CA GLY A 255 3.22 30.43 -4.81
C GLY A 255 3.03 30.80 -6.30
N GLU A 256 4.04 31.44 -6.89
CA GLU A 256 3.94 31.97 -8.25
C GLU A 256 3.82 30.87 -9.30
N LEU A 257 2.93 31.08 -10.29
CA LEU A 257 2.67 30.17 -11.40
C LEU A 257 3.39 30.66 -12.66
N ASP A 258 4.27 29.80 -13.19
CA ASP A 258 4.89 29.94 -14.50
C ASP A 258 4.24 29.02 -15.55
N ASP A 259 4.68 29.09 -16.80
CA ASP A 259 4.14 28.28 -17.89
C ASP A 259 4.35 26.77 -17.67
N ILE A 260 5.42 26.36 -16.95
CA ILE A 260 5.69 24.96 -16.63
C ILE A 260 4.66 24.45 -15.63
N LYS A 261 4.40 25.16 -14.54
CA LYS A 261 3.35 24.79 -13.57
C LYS A 261 1.96 24.76 -14.21
N TRP A 262 1.68 25.67 -15.14
CA TRP A 262 0.41 25.65 -15.87
C TRP A 262 0.24 24.39 -16.73
N THR A 263 1.28 23.98 -17.46
CA THR A 263 1.19 22.79 -18.32
C THR A 263 1.18 21.50 -17.52
N THR A 264 2.01 21.37 -16.48
CA THR A 264 2.00 20.22 -15.57
C THR A 264 0.66 20.12 -14.82
N GLY A 265 0.12 21.27 -14.39
CA GLY A 265 -1.23 21.36 -13.81
C GLY A 265 -2.33 20.90 -14.78
N ALA A 266 -2.29 21.30 -16.05
CA ALA A 266 -3.22 20.83 -17.07
C ALA A 266 -3.13 19.31 -17.27
N GLY A 267 -1.92 18.76 -17.28
CA GLY A 267 -1.69 17.31 -17.32
C GLY A 267 -2.27 16.59 -16.10
N ALA A 268 -2.04 17.13 -14.90
CA ALA A 268 -2.58 16.59 -13.66
C ALA A 268 -4.12 16.55 -13.66
N ILE A 269 -4.76 17.64 -14.08
CA ILE A 269 -6.22 17.76 -14.18
C ILE A 269 -6.76 16.72 -15.18
N ASN A 270 -6.10 16.57 -16.33
CA ASN A 270 -6.45 15.56 -17.33
C ASN A 270 -6.37 14.13 -16.76
N MET A 271 -5.46 13.89 -15.81
CA MET A 271 -5.35 12.62 -15.08
C MET A 271 -6.35 12.45 -13.94
N GLY A 272 -7.24 13.41 -13.72
CA GLY A 272 -8.26 13.37 -12.67
C GLY A 272 -7.82 13.94 -11.32
N TYR A 273 -6.77 14.76 -11.31
CA TYR A 273 -6.29 15.48 -10.12
C TYR A 273 -6.86 16.91 -10.13
N PRO A 274 -7.89 17.22 -9.32
CA PRO A 274 -8.27 18.61 -9.14
C PRO A 274 -7.10 19.38 -8.51
N ALA A 275 -6.98 20.64 -8.86
CA ALA A 275 -5.95 21.54 -8.38
C ALA A 275 -6.54 22.68 -7.54
N VAL A 276 -5.94 22.94 -6.37
CA VAL A 276 -6.21 24.14 -5.59
C VAL A 276 -4.93 24.97 -5.50
N CYS A 277 -5.08 26.25 -5.87
CA CYS A 277 -3.97 27.21 -5.89
C CYS A 277 -4.16 28.26 -4.79
N ASP A 278 -3.06 28.73 -4.21
CA ASP A 278 -3.06 29.85 -3.25
C ASP A 278 -2.88 31.21 -3.92
N THR A 279 -2.89 31.24 -5.25
CA THR A 279 -2.80 32.44 -6.07
C THR A 279 -4.08 32.70 -6.85
N ASP A 280 -4.22 33.88 -7.46
CA ASP A 280 -5.41 34.24 -8.24
C ASP A 280 -5.43 33.49 -9.57
N VAL A 281 -6.18 32.40 -9.60
CA VAL A 281 -6.42 31.56 -10.79
C VAL A 281 -7.91 31.63 -11.17
N PRO A 282 -8.27 31.46 -12.45
CA PRO A 282 -9.67 31.26 -12.82
C PRO A 282 -10.20 29.99 -12.16
N VAL A 283 -11.37 30.11 -11.55
CA VAL A 283 -12.08 28.94 -11.01
C VAL A 283 -12.73 28.20 -12.18
N ILE A 284 -12.46 26.89 -12.28
CA ILE A 284 -12.98 26.04 -13.36
C ILE A 284 -13.68 24.87 -12.69
N HIS A 285 -14.96 24.72 -12.98
CA HIS A 285 -15.77 23.61 -12.51
C HIS A 285 -15.95 22.56 -13.61
N PRO A 286 -16.16 21.28 -13.25
CA PRO A 286 -16.51 20.25 -14.22
C PRO A 286 -17.71 20.65 -15.04
N THR A 287 -17.58 20.65 -16.37
CA THR A 287 -18.66 21.09 -17.28
C THR A 287 -19.64 19.98 -17.64
N GLY A 288 -19.33 18.73 -17.27
CA GLY A 288 -20.06 17.54 -17.70
C GLY A 288 -19.66 17.06 -19.11
N VAL A 289 -18.98 17.87 -19.88
CA VAL A 289 -18.38 17.52 -21.18
C VAL A 289 -16.96 16.97 -20.94
N CYS A 290 -16.18 17.67 -20.12
CA CYS A 290 -14.89 17.22 -19.63
C CYS A 290 -14.95 17.09 -18.11
N ILE A 291 -15.06 15.87 -17.62
CA ILE A 291 -15.25 15.56 -16.20
C ILE A 291 -13.97 15.66 -15.36
N TYR A 292 -12.85 16.02 -15.97
CA TYR A 292 -11.55 16.13 -15.33
C TYR A 292 -11.14 17.58 -15.02
N GLU A 293 -11.89 18.57 -15.52
CA GLU A 293 -11.60 19.97 -15.30
C GLU A 293 -12.09 20.41 -13.93
N GLU A 294 -11.16 20.66 -13.01
CA GLU A 294 -11.49 21.25 -11.72
C GLU A 294 -10.28 22.02 -11.17
N VAL A 295 -10.38 23.34 -11.18
CA VAL A 295 -9.39 24.26 -10.63
C VAL A 295 -10.10 25.24 -9.70
N GLU A 296 -9.60 25.34 -8.49
CA GLU A 296 -10.12 26.21 -7.45
C GLU A 296 -9.00 27.07 -6.85
N LYS A 297 -9.36 28.12 -6.15
CA LYS A 297 -8.42 28.94 -5.40
C LYS A 297 -8.81 29.07 -3.95
N GLU A 298 -7.81 29.08 -3.09
CA GLU A 298 -7.96 29.33 -1.67
C GLU A 298 -6.75 30.11 -1.16
N PHE A 299 -6.96 31.37 -0.80
CA PHE A 299 -5.89 32.25 -0.30
C PHE A 299 -5.61 32.04 1.21
N ASP A 300 -6.57 31.50 1.93
CA ASP A 300 -6.42 31.20 3.34
C ASP A 300 -5.76 29.82 3.51
N HIS A 301 -4.47 29.84 3.80
CA HIS A 301 -3.68 28.61 4.00
C HIS A 301 -4.20 27.74 5.15
N ASP A 302 -5.00 28.31 6.08
CA ASP A 302 -5.64 27.54 7.13
C ASP A 302 -6.84 26.72 6.63
N LYS A 303 -7.30 27.00 5.42
CA LYS A 303 -8.44 26.33 4.78
C LYS A 303 -8.07 25.54 3.53
N ILE A 304 -6.86 25.71 3.00
CA ILE A 304 -6.48 25.16 1.70
C ILE A 304 -6.57 23.62 1.66
N VAL A 305 -6.18 22.94 2.74
CA VAL A 305 -6.26 21.48 2.87
C VAL A 305 -7.73 21.03 2.91
N GLN A 306 -8.55 21.68 3.71
CA GLN A 306 -9.99 21.39 3.75
C GLN A 306 -10.65 21.64 2.40
N LYS A 307 -10.31 22.75 1.75
CA LYS A 307 -10.84 23.10 0.42
C LYS A 307 -10.52 22.02 -0.62
N VAL A 308 -9.28 21.55 -0.69
CA VAL A 308 -8.90 20.55 -1.71
C VAL A 308 -9.54 19.19 -1.43
N ILE A 309 -9.73 18.82 -0.15
CA ILE A 309 -10.44 17.60 0.23
C ILE A 309 -11.91 17.66 -0.23
N GLU A 310 -12.57 18.80 -0.05
CA GLU A 310 -13.94 19.03 -0.50
C GLU A 310 -14.04 18.97 -2.02
N VAL A 311 -13.15 19.66 -2.73
CA VAL A 311 -13.08 19.67 -4.20
C VAL A 311 -12.87 18.26 -4.74
N ARG A 312 -11.95 17.47 -4.13
CA ARG A 312 -11.72 16.08 -4.54
C ARG A 312 -12.86 15.13 -4.14
N GLY A 313 -13.69 15.53 -3.19
CA GLY A 313 -14.81 14.72 -2.70
C GLY A 313 -14.36 13.57 -1.78
N LEU A 314 -13.25 13.72 -1.07
CA LEU A 314 -12.80 12.76 -0.07
C LEU A 314 -13.67 12.85 1.18
N LYS A 315 -14.12 11.71 1.68
CA LYS A 315 -14.80 11.60 2.98
C LYS A 315 -13.80 11.04 3.99
N ILE A 316 -13.24 11.94 4.80
CA ILE A 316 -12.26 11.58 5.83
C ILE A 316 -12.94 11.81 7.19
N ILE A 317 -13.03 10.73 7.97
CA ILE A 317 -13.46 10.80 9.37
C ILE A 317 -12.26 10.46 10.22
N VAL A 318 -11.72 11.45 10.92
CA VAL A 318 -10.60 11.27 11.85
C VAL A 318 -11.08 11.59 13.24
N GLU A 319 -11.08 10.59 14.12
CA GLU A 319 -11.29 10.79 15.54
C GLU A 319 -9.93 10.89 16.23
N LYS A 320 -9.70 11.98 16.97
CA LYS A 320 -8.42 12.22 17.64
C LYS A 320 -8.55 11.91 19.12
N PRO A 321 -7.76 10.97 19.66
CA PRO A 321 -7.65 10.80 21.11
C PRO A 321 -7.01 12.04 21.73
N PRO A 322 -7.40 12.44 22.96
CA PRO A 322 -6.82 13.60 23.65
C PRO A 322 -5.40 13.29 24.19
N ILE A 323 -4.43 13.33 23.32
CA ILE A 323 -3.01 13.05 23.61
C ILE A 323 -2.13 14.24 23.18
N PRO A 324 -0.92 14.39 23.74
CA PRO A 324 -0.09 15.57 23.51
C PRO A 324 0.71 15.56 22.21
N VAL A 325 0.65 14.46 21.44
CA VAL A 325 1.31 14.34 20.12
C VAL A 325 0.26 14.29 19.01
N SER A 326 0.66 14.58 17.78
CA SER A 326 -0.22 14.44 16.61
C SER A 326 -0.67 12.98 16.46
N TYR A 327 -1.88 12.78 15.99
CA TYR A 327 -2.50 11.47 15.83
C TYR A 327 -3.14 11.30 14.45
N GLY A 328 -2.81 10.21 13.80
CA GLY A 328 -3.40 9.84 12.52
C GLY A 328 -2.63 8.68 11.88
N PRO A 329 -3.26 7.92 10.98
CA PRO A 329 -2.65 6.74 10.36
C PRO A 329 -1.37 7.05 9.55
N ALA A 330 -1.10 8.31 9.26
CA ALA A 330 0.13 8.76 8.59
C ALA A 330 1.40 8.40 9.35
N PHE A 331 1.32 8.26 10.66
CA PHE A 331 2.45 7.89 11.52
C PHE A 331 2.64 6.39 11.65
N GLU A 332 1.74 5.59 11.11
CA GLU A 332 1.89 4.14 11.06
C GLU A 332 3.02 3.76 10.10
N GLY A 333 4.11 3.25 10.59
CA GLY A 333 5.30 2.96 9.81
C GLY A 333 6.48 3.88 10.12
N GLU A 334 6.27 4.93 10.92
CA GLU A 334 7.37 5.70 11.49
C GLU A 334 8.23 4.78 12.37
N ARG A 335 9.43 4.43 11.88
CA ARG A 335 10.35 3.60 12.63
C ARG A 335 11.18 4.43 13.58
N ILE A 336 11.08 4.13 14.86
CA ILE A 336 11.95 4.73 15.87
C ILE A 336 13.24 3.92 15.94
N ARG A 337 14.36 4.53 15.52
CA ARG A 337 15.69 3.93 15.61
C ARG A 337 16.11 3.82 17.07
N LYS A 338 17.14 3.01 17.33
CA LYS A 338 17.63 2.79 18.68
C LYS A 338 18.20 4.06 19.31
N GLU A 339 18.82 4.90 18.51
CA GLU A 339 19.38 6.20 18.92
C GLU A 339 18.34 7.26 19.26
N ASP A 340 17.16 7.19 18.62
CA ASP A 340 16.04 8.13 18.84
C ASP A 340 15.09 7.69 19.94
N MET A 341 15.25 6.45 20.40
CA MET A 341 14.39 5.80 21.36
C MET A 341 14.65 6.29 22.77
N PHE A 342 13.59 6.79 23.41
CA PHE A 342 13.61 7.12 24.84
C PHE A 342 13.36 5.88 25.69
N ILE A 343 12.32 5.10 25.37
CA ILE A 343 11.93 3.89 26.09
C ILE A 343 11.44 2.80 25.14
N GLU A 344 11.70 1.55 25.49
CA GLU A 344 11.30 0.35 24.75
C GLU A 344 10.56 -0.62 25.64
N PHE A 345 9.46 -1.19 25.13
CA PHE A 345 8.67 -2.25 25.74
C PHE A 345 8.72 -3.49 24.85
N GLY A 346 8.95 -4.67 25.43
CA GLY A 346 9.02 -5.90 24.66
C GLY A 346 10.37 -6.18 24.01
N GLY A 347 10.38 -7.06 23.03
CA GLY A 347 11.57 -7.59 22.39
C GLY A 347 12.08 -8.86 23.03
N ALA A 348 13.31 -9.29 22.70
CA ALA A 348 13.81 -10.63 23.02
C ALA A 348 13.98 -10.94 24.55
N ARG A 349 14.04 -9.91 25.39
CA ARG A 349 14.36 -10.08 26.81
C ARG A 349 13.39 -9.44 27.78
N THR A 350 12.43 -8.69 27.30
CA THR A 350 11.48 -7.94 28.13
C THR A 350 10.07 -8.35 27.70
N PRO A 351 9.22 -8.86 28.59
CA PRO A 351 7.88 -9.28 28.20
C PRO A 351 7.01 -8.07 27.86
N ALA A 352 6.30 -8.14 26.72
CA ALA A 352 5.23 -7.23 26.39
C ALA A 352 4.15 -7.94 25.57
N PHE A 353 2.89 -7.59 25.82
CA PHE A 353 1.76 -8.15 25.10
C PHE A 353 0.55 -7.23 25.16
N GLU A 354 -0.41 -7.50 24.29
CA GLU A 354 -1.74 -6.88 24.31
C GLU A 354 -2.81 -7.97 24.31
N TRP A 355 -3.94 -7.67 24.93
CA TRP A 355 -5.05 -8.63 25.05
C TRP A 355 -6.38 -7.91 25.14
N VAL A 356 -7.28 -8.22 24.22
CA VAL A 356 -8.68 -7.77 24.25
C VAL A 356 -9.54 -8.84 24.92
N ARG A 357 -10.32 -8.44 25.95
CA ARG A 357 -11.20 -9.35 26.69
C ARG A 357 -12.61 -8.81 26.76
N MET A 358 -13.58 -9.65 26.43
CA MET A 358 -14.97 -9.38 26.70
C MET A 358 -15.26 -9.53 28.21
N ARG A 359 -16.02 -8.58 28.75
CA ARG A 359 -16.47 -8.54 30.13
C ARG A 359 -17.96 -8.28 30.21
N GLU A 360 -18.56 -8.55 31.39
CA GLU A 360 -19.91 -8.12 31.67
C GLU A 360 -19.95 -6.59 31.88
N MET A 361 -21.10 -5.97 31.61
CA MET A 361 -21.27 -4.52 31.65
C MET A 361 -21.00 -3.90 33.02
N GLU A 362 -21.21 -4.69 34.09
CA GLU A 362 -21.03 -4.30 35.47
C GLU A 362 -19.58 -4.45 35.97
N GLU A 363 -18.75 -5.21 35.25
CA GLU A 363 -17.38 -5.48 35.64
C GLU A 363 -16.40 -4.38 35.26
N ILE A 364 -16.79 -3.51 34.32
CA ILE A 364 -15.91 -2.46 33.80
C ILE A 364 -16.57 -1.08 33.86
N GLU A 365 -15.71 -0.07 34.03
CA GLU A 365 -16.07 1.35 34.06
C GLU A 365 -15.64 1.98 32.74
N ASP A 366 -16.62 2.56 32.02
CA ASP A 366 -16.35 3.13 30.69
C ASP A 366 -15.35 4.30 30.72
N GLY A 367 -14.40 4.30 29.80
CA GLY A 367 -13.35 5.31 29.70
C GLY A 367 -12.29 5.27 30.78
N LYS A 368 -12.34 4.30 31.69
CA LYS A 368 -11.35 4.16 32.76
C LYS A 368 -10.02 3.69 32.24
N ILE A 369 -8.98 4.48 32.53
CA ILE A 369 -7.60 4.17 32.21
C ILE A 369 -6.81 3.98 33.50
N LEU A 370 -6.16 2.86 33.65
CA LEU A 370 -5.32 2.53 34.81
C LEU A 370 -3.91 2.21 34.33
N VAL A 371 -2.91 2.78 34.99
CA VAL A 371 -1.51 2.36 34.86
C VAL A 371 -1.08 1.84 36.22
N THR A 372 -0.63 0.62 36.29
CA THR A 372 -0.28 -0.07 37.55
C THR A 372 1.11 -0.71 37.47
N GLY A 373 1.80 -0.69 38.61
CA GLY A 373 3.15 -1.21 38.80
C GLY A 373 3.91 -0.39 39.83
N GLU A 374 4.88 -0.99 40.50
CA GLU A 374 5.71 -0.27 41.45
C GLU A 374 6.60 0.73 40.75
N ASN A 375 6.56 2.01 41.20
CA ASN A 375 7.44 3.09 40.69
C ASN A 375 7.44 3.30 39.15
N TRP A 376 6.35 2.92 38.46
CA TRP A 376 6.30 2.99 36.99
C TRP A 376 6.59 4.40 36.45
N LYS A 377 6.17 5.46 37.18
CA LYS A 377 6.44 6.86 36.78
C LYS A 377 7.93 7.16 36.80
N GLU A 378 8.63 6.74 37.86
CA GLU A 378 10.09 6.96 37.99
C GLU A 378 10.84 6.16 36.93
N CYS A 379 10.46 4.89 36.70
CA CYS A 379 11.04 4.04 35.69
C CYS A 379 10.80 4.62 34.26
N PHE A 380 9.61 5.12 33.99
CA PHE A 380 9.28 5.76 32.73
C PHE A 380 10.09 7.05 32.53
N GLU A 381 10.28 7.87 33.58
CA GLU A 381 11.11 9.06 33.51
C GLU A 381 12.60 8.78 33.24
N GLN A 382 13.10 7.63 33.69
CA GLN A 382 14.48 7.19 33.43
C GLN A 382 14.68 6.67 31.99
N GLY A 383 13.63 6.22 31.34
CA GLY A 383 13.71 5.59 30.02
C GLY A 383 14.30 4.19 30.04
N GLY A 384 14.78 3.73 28.88
CA GLY A 384 15.42 2.41 28.75
C GLY A 384 14.46 1.30 28.35
N LYS A 385 14.33 0.23 29.13
CA LYS A 385 13.47 -0.92 28.84
C LYS A 385 12.55 -1.22 30.02
N MET A 386 11.25 -1.48 29.70
CA MET A 386 10.25 -1.85 30.70
C MET A 386 9.38 -3.01 30.17
N PRO A 387 8.90 -3.89 31.07
CA PRO A 387 7.80 -4.80 30.75
C PRO A 387 6.49 -4.02 30.55
N LEU A 388 5.57 -4.58 29.74
CA LEU A 388 4.29 -3.93 29.46
C LEU A 388 3.20 -4.96 29.15
N ALA A 389 2.04 -4.81 29.77
CA ALA A 389 0.83 -5.47 29.30
C ALA A 389 -0.27 -4.43 29.11
N ILE A 390 -0.85 -4.41 27.92
CA ILE A 390 -2.02 -3.58 27.58
C ILE A 390 -3.24 -4.49 27.56
N ILE A 391 -4.08 -4.40 28.58
CA ILE A 391 -5.29 -5.19 28.66
C ILE A 391 -6.47 -4.27 28.39
N ILE A 392 -7.24 -4.59 27.33
CA ILE A 392 -8.40 -3.84 26.88
C ILE A 392 -9.63 -4.68 27.21
N ASP A 393 -10.34 -4.30 28.25
CA ASP A 393 -11.59 -4.90 28.65
C ASP A 393 -12.75 -4.17 27.94
N VAL A 394 -13.55 -4.92 27.20
CA VAL A 394 -14.67 -4.41 26.41
C VAL A 394 -15.98 -5.06 26.85
N ALA A 395 -17.03 -4.28 26.92
CA ALA A 395 -18.39 -4.76 27.15
C ALA A 395 -19.37 -4.06 26.22
N GLY A 396 -20.43 -4.76 25.86
CA GLY A 396 -21.46 -4.20 25.02
C GLY A 396 -22.61 -5.20 24.82
N ARG A 397 -23.82 -4.67 24.69
CA ARG A 397 -25.04 -5.48 24.51
C ARG A 397 -25.01 -6.38 23.26
N LYS A 398 -24.18 -6.02 22.29
CA LYS A 398 -23.97 -6.78 21.07
C LYS A 398 -22.56 -7.41 20.98
N MET A 399 -21.76 -7.24 22.05
CA MET A 399 -20.41 -7.82 22.09
C MET A 399 -20.50 -9.34 22.20
N GLN A 400 -19.62 -10.04 21.49
CA GLN A 400 -19.50 -11.49 21.51
C GLN A 400 -18.02 -11.89 21.60
N LYS A 401 -17.78 -13.09 22.12
CA LYS A 401 -16.43 -13.61 22.32
C LYS A 401 -15.59 -13.63 21.04
N ASP A 402 -16.20 -13.92 19.91
CA ASP A 402 -15.54 -13.97 18.60
C ASP A 402 -15.12 -12.60 18.06
N PHE A 403 -15.70 -11.51 18.60
CA PHE A 403 -15.34 -10.14 18.20
C PHE A 403 -14.05 -9.65 18.83
N GLU A 404 -13.56 -10.29 19.91
CA GLU A 404 -12.31 -9.93 20.57
C GLU A 404 -11.13 -9.89 19.57
N SER A 405 -11.02 -10.88 18.70
CA SER A 405 -9.93 -10.95 17.71
C SER A 405 -9.99 -9.85 16.67
N VAL A 406 -11.19 -9.42 16.27
CA VAL A 406 -11.39 -8.33 15.31
C VAL A 406 -10.96 -6.99 15.92
N ILE A 407 -11.33 -6.75 17.19
CA ILE A 407 -10.90 -5.56 17.93
C ILE A 407 -9.39 -5.58 18.17
N GLU A 408 -8.85 -6.72 18.60
CA GLU A 408 -7.42 -6.88 18.94
C GLU A 408 -6.50 -6.56 17.76
N ARG A 409 -6.90 -6.88 16.54
CA ARG A 409 -6.15 -6.54 15.32
C ARG A 409 -6.01 -5.02 15.08
N LYS A 410 -6.87 -4.21 15.68
CA LYS A 410 -6.80 -2.76 15.55
C LYS A 410 -5.88 -2.09 16.57
N VAL A 411 -5.46 -2.79 17.63
CA VAL A 411 -4.56 -2.25 18.66
C VAL A 411 -3.24 -1.77 18.05
N HIS A 412 -2.67 -2.58 17.16
CA HIS A 412 -1.45 -2.21 16.42
C HIS A 412 -1.62 -0.87 15.67
N HIS A 413 -2.68 -0.73 14.88
CA HIS A 413 -2.98 0.51 14.15
C HIS A 413 -3.23 1.68 15.11
N ASN A 414 -4.04 1.44 16.15
CA ASN A 414 -4.36 2.49 17.13
C ASN A 414 -3.11 3.11 17.74
N ILE A 415 -2.13 2.29 18.12
CA ILE A 415 -0.89 2.78 18.76
C ILE A 415 0.04 3.45 17.76
N ASN A 416 0.19 2.89 16.55
CA ASN A 416 1.08 3.44 15.53
C ASN A 416 0.61 4.76 14.92
N GLU A 417 -0.65 5.12 15.10
CA GLU A 417 -1.20 6.40 14.66
C GLU A 417 -0.76 7.60 15.54
N ALA A 418 -0.06 7.35 16.64
CA ALA A 418 0.51 8.40 17.48
C ALA A 418 1.93 8.75 17.03
N GLN A 419 2.18 10.03 16.73
CA GLN A 419 3.50 10.52 16.33
C GLN A 419 4.54 10.24 17.42
N GLY A 420 5.68 9.68 17.02
CA GLY A 420 6.78 9.36 17.94
C GLY A 420 6.52 8.11 18.79
N VAL A 421 5.51 7.31 18.46
CA VAL A 421 5.25 5.99 19.06
C VAL A 421 5.27 4.95 17.95
N TRP A 422 6.05 3.91 18.13
CA TRP A 422 6.15 2.81 17.18
C TRP A 422 5.78 1.49 17.85
N HIS A 423 4.90 0.75 17.22
CA HIS A 423 4.44 -0.57 17.67
C HIS A 423 4.66 -1.60 16.55
N MET A 424 5.25 -2.71 16.89
CA MET A 424 5.40 -3.86 16.01
C MET A 424 4.94 -5.14 16.72
N GLY A 425 4.28 -6.01 15.97
CA GLY A 425 3.76 -7.26 16.50
C GLY A 425 2.29 -7.20 16.86
N GLN A 426 1.84 -8.21 17.53
CA GLN A 426 0.49 -8.39 18.06
C GLN A 426 0.48 -9.50 19.10
N ARG A 427 -0.55 -9.54 19.94
CA ARG A 427 -0.69 -10.56 21.01
C ARG A 427 0.53 -10.53 21.94
N ASP A 428 1.21 -11.65 22.09
CA ASP A 428 2.38 -11.82 22.96
C ASP A 428 3.74 -11.60 22.28
N ILE A 429 3.72 -11.14 21.03
CA ILE A 429 4.91 -10.74 20.27
C ILE A 429 4.82 -9.23 20.04
N ASN A 430 4.95 -8.45 21.12
CA ASN A 430 4.89 -7.00 21.06
C ASN A 430 6.22 -6.34 21.24
N TRP A 431 6.38 -5.23 20.49
CA TRP A 431 7.52 -4.35 20.61
C TRP A 431 7.07 -2.91 20.38
N ILE A 432 7.11 -2.10 21.43
CA ILE A 432 6.67 -0.71 21.40
C ILE A 432 7.87 0.17 21.75
N ARG A 433 8.06 1.26 21.01
CA ARG A 433 9.04 2.30 21.28
C ARG A 433 8.37 3.67 21.35
N ILE A 434 8.85 4.50 22.26
CA ILE A 434 8.49 5.91 22.35
C ILE A 434 9.79 6.70 22.17
N ASN A 435 9.80 7.69 21.28
CA ASN A 435 10.97 8.49 21.02
C ASN A 435 11.13 9.67 22.01
N HIS A 436 12.30 10.33 21.98
CA HIS A 436 12.59 11.45 22.83
C HIS A 436 11.65 12.65 22.60
N ASN A 437 11.19 12.87 21.36
CA ASN A 437 10.31 13.99 21.03
C ASN A 437 8.92 13.79 21.66
N ALA A 438 8.31 12.62 21.47
CA ALA A 438 7.02 12.31 22.08
C ALA A 438 7.09 12.43 23.60
N LYS A 439 8.16 11.95 24.24
CA LYS A 439 8.39 12.12 25.68
C LYS A 439 8.48 13.61 26.07
N LYS A 440 9.22 14.42 25.32
CA LYS A 440 9.36 15.86 25.55
C LYS A 440 8.03 16.59 25.43
N ASP A 441 7.19 16.17 24.50
CA ASP A 441 5.84 16.72 24.26
C ASP A 441 4.83 16.28 25.34
N GLY A 442 5.23 15.43 26.29
CA GLY A 442 4.44 15.01 27.43
C GLY A 442 3.73 13.67 27.26
N PHE A 443 4.08 12.85 26.24
CA PHE A 443 3.49 11.53 26.08
C PHE A 443 3.87 10.60 27.23
N THR A 444 2.91 9.86 27.76
CA THR A 444 3.07 8.92 28.89
C THR A 444 2.39 7.58 28.59
N LEU A 445 2.54 6.61 29.50
CA LEU A 445 1.83 5.31 29.40
C LEU A 445 0.29 5.44 29.49
N GLU A 446 -0.21 6.44 30.16
CA GLU A 446 -1.64 6.71 30.23
C GLU A 446 -2.21 7.00 28.84
N HIS A 447 -1.43 7.65 27.98
CA HIS A 447 -1.83 7.97 26.61
C HIS A 447 -1.96 6.72 25.73
N LEU A 448 -1.23 5.62 25.98
CA LEU A 448 -1.47 4.34 25.33
C LEU A 448 -2.86 3.79 25.66
N GLY A 449 -3.28 3.96 26.92
CA GLY A 449 -4.62 3.60 27.37
C GLY A 449 -5.70 4.48 26.72
N ILE A 450 -5.49 5.80 26.69
CA ILE A 450 -6.41 6.77 26.07
C ILE A 450 -6.61 6.48 24.59
N ILE A 451 -5.52 6.23 23.84
CA ILE A 451 -5.57 5.86 22.43
C ILE A 451 -6.48 4.64 22.23
N ASN A 452 -6.18 3.56 22.96
CA ASN A 452 -6.92 2.31 22.76
C ASN A 452 -8.39 2.43 23.20
N ALA A 453 -8.69 3.13 24.29
CA ALA A 453 -10.08 3.36 24.71
C ALA A 453 -10.85 4.17 23.67
N THR A 454 -10.32 5.34 23.25
CA THR A 454 -10.98 6.23 22.30
C THR A 454 -11.19 5.54 20.95
N MET A 455 -10.15 4.90 20.43
CA MET A 455 -10.21 4.30 19.10
C MET A 455 -11.04 3.01 19.06
N THR A 456 -11.08 2.23 20.13
CA THR A 456 -11.98 1.07 20.24
C THR A 456 -13.44 1.52 20.26
N HIS A 457 -13.77 2.53 21.01
CA HIS A 457 -15.11 3.14 20.98
C HIS A 457 -15.48 3.66 19.59
N SER A 458 -14.60 4.42 18.97
CA SER A 458 -14.84 5.01 17.65
C SER A 458 -15.06 3.96 16.56
N ARG A 459 -14.14 3.02 16.48
CA ARG A 459 -14.12 2.00 15.41
C ARG A 459 -15.17 0.91 15.59
N PHE A 460 -15.58 0.64 16.82
CA PHE A 460 -16.50 -0.46 17.15
C PHE A 460 -17.77 -0.01 17.88
N ARG A 461 -18.21 1.23 17.65
CA ARG A 461 -19.40 1.81 18.29
C ARG A 461 -20.69 1.01 18.12
N SER A 462 -20.76 0.13 17.14
CA SER A 462 -21.93 -0.73 16.90
C SER A 462 -22.04 -1.90 17.87
N ILE A 463 -20.93 -2.31 18.51
CA ILE A 463 -20.86 -3.50 19.36
C ILE A 463 -20.28 -3.22 20.75
N VAL A 464 -19.49 -2.16 20.90
CA VAL A 464 -18.82 -1.80 22.16
C VAL A 464 -19.57 -0.64 22.81
N ASP A 465 -20.11 -0.87 23.99
CA ASP A 465 -20.77 0.15 24.81
C ASP A 465 -19.83 0.71 25.90
N LYS A 466 -18.86 -0.10 26.37
CA LYS A 466 -17.86 0.31 27.38
C LYS A 466 -16.47 -0.24 27.07
N VAL A 467 -15.46 0.56 27.35
CA VAL A 467 -14.03 0.18 27.24
C VAL A 467 -13.30 0.63 28.50
N GLN A 468 -12.57 -0.29 29.10
CA GLN A 468 -11.61 0.00 30.16
C GLN A 468 -10.24 -0.50 29.75
N VAL A 469 -9.19 0.30 29.94
CA VAL A 469 -7.82 -0.12 29.61
C VAL A 469 -6.96 -0.09 30.86
N THR A 470 -6.28 -1.23 31.10
CA THR A 470 -5.30 -1.35 32.18
C THR A 470 -3.94 -1.65 31.61
N VAL A 471 -2.97 -0.81 31.93
CA VAL A 471 -1.57 -0.94 31.54
C VAL A 471 -0.78 -1.44 32.76
N TYR A 472 -0.21 -2.63 32.65
CA TYR A 472 0.63 -3.23 33.68
C TYR A 472 2.11 -3.06 33.32
N THR A 473 2.94 -2.72 34.30
CA THR A 473 4.38 -2.49 34.13
C THR A 473 5.25 -3.30 35.09
N ASP A 474 4.63 -3.98 36.06
CA ASP A 474 5.33 -4.89 36.95
C ASP A 474 5.57 -6.23 36.23
N GLU A 475 6.82 -6.68 36.18
CA GLU A 475 7.20 -7.89 35.42
C GLU A 475 6.45 -9.14 35.87
N LYS A 476 6.20 -9.28 37.15
CA LYS A 476 5.48 -10.42 37.71
C LYS A 476 4.02 -10.46 37.23
N ASP A 477 3.36 -9.31 37.23
CA ASP A 477 1.99 -9.19 36.75
C ASP A 477 1.92 -9.36 35.24
N VAL A 478 2.86 -8.77 34.50
CA VAL A 478 2.95 -8.91 33.04
C VAL A 478 3.12 -10.37 32.66
N LEU A 479 4.03 -11.11 33.30
CA LEU A 479 4.26 -12.54 32.99
C LEU A 479 3.03 -13.40 33.34
N LYS A 480 2.38 -13.12 34.48
CA LYS A 480 1.15 -13.82 34.88
C LYS A 480 0.05 -13.66 33.82
N PHE A 481 -0.26 -12.43 33.44
CA PHE A 481 -1.31 -12.17 32.46
C PHE A 481 -0.93 -12.62 31.04
N GLN A 482 0.36 -12.67 30.72
CA GLN A 482 0.83 -13.19 29.45
C GLN A 482 0.52 -14.69 29.28
N GLU A 483 0.63 -15.48 30.35
CA GLU A 483 0.26 -16.90 30.30
C GLU A 483 -1.26 -17.07 30.09
N GLU A 484 -2.07 -16.27 30.76
CA GLU A 484 -3.54 -16.26 30.60
C GLU A 484 -3.92 -15.87 29.16
N ALA A 485 -3.28 -14.81 28.62
CA ALA A 485 -3.51 -14.36 27.25
C ALA A 485 -3.13 -15.44 26.21
N ARG A 486 -1.97 -16.10 26.38
CA ARG A 486 -1.54 -17.21 25.52
C ARG A 486 -2.54 -18.37 25.50
N ALA A 487 -3.11 -18.70 26.66
CA ALA A 487 -4.15 -19.71 26.74
C ALA A 487 -5.42 -19.28 25.94
N ALA A 488 -5.82 -18.01 26.04
CA ALA A 488 -6.93 -17.48 25.28
C ALA A 488 -6.67 -17.46 23.77
N TYR A 489 -5.45 -17.10 23.34
CA TYR A 489 -5.07 -17.11 21.92
C TYR A 489 -5.11 -18.54 21.34
N LYS A 490 -4.53 -19.51 22.05
CA LYS A 490 -4.56 -20.91 21.65
C LYS A 490 -5.99 -21.44 21.54
N GLU A 491 -6.87 -21.05 22.47
CA GLU A 491 -8.29 -21.45 22.41
C GLU A 491 -9.01 -20.84 21.20
N ARG A 492 -8.76 -19.57 20.86
CA ARG A 492 -9.31 -18.93 19.66
C ARG A 492 -8.85 -19.66 18.38
N ASP A 493 -7.55 -19.95 18.28
CA ASP A 493 -6.97 -20.62 17.12
C ASP A 493 -7.45 -22.06 16.99
N ARG A 494 -7.59 -22.78 18.13
CA ARG A 494 -8.11 -24.15 18.18
C ARG A 494 -9.53 -24.27 17.65
N ARG A 495 -10.38 -23.28 17.85
CA ARG A 495 -11.77 -23.28 17.35
C ARG A 495 -11.86 -23.36 15.81
N LEU A 496 -10.89 -22.77 15.11
CA LEU A 496 -10.80 -22.90 13.66
C LEU A 496 -10.21 -24.26 13.25
N GLY A 497 -9.26 -24.80 14.02
CA GLY A 497 -8.50 -26.01 13.67
C GLY A 497 -9.34 -27.28 13.51
N GLY A 498 -10.54 -27.32 14.11
CA GLY A 498 -11.47 -28.43 13.95
C GLY A 498 -12.49 -28.26 12.81
N LEU A 499 -12.53 -27.11 12.14
CA LEU A 499 -13.44 -26.83 11.05
C LEU A 499 -12.81 -27.26 9.72
N VAL A 500 -13.63 -27.91 8.89
CA VAL A 500 -13.28 -28.29 7.53
C VAL A 500 -14.29 -27.68 6.55
N ASP A 501 -13.89 -27.53 5.30
CA ASP A 501 -14.70 -26.92 4.27
C ASP A 501 -16.03 -27.65 4.06
N ASP A 502 -16.03 -28.99 4.24
CA ASP A 502 -17.23 -29.83 4.09
C ASP A 502 -18.23 -29.68 5.25
N ALA A 503 -17.76 -29.21 6.41
CA ALA A 503 -18.60 -29.08 7.61
C ALA A 503 -19.41 -27.77 7.67
N VAL A 504 -19.22 -26.85 6.71
CA VAL A 504 -19.92 -25.58 6.67
C VAL A 504 -20.63 -25.39 5.34
N ASP A 505 -21.81 -24.77 5.36
CA ASP A 505 -22.57 -24.43 4.16
C ASP A 505 -22.21 -23.06 3.59
N THR A 506 -21.50 -22.26 4.39
CA THR A 506 -21.19 -20.86 4.07
C THR A 506 -19.69 -20.60 4.12
N PHE A 507 -19.14 -20.08 3.04
CA PHE A 507 -17.83 -19.42 3.01
C PHE A 507 -18.01 -17.91 3.14
N TYR A 508 -16.92 -17.16 3.18
CA TYR A 508 -16.97 -15.70 3.23
C TYR A 508 -16.15 -15.09 2.11
N SER A 509 -16.67 -14.01 1.53
CA SER A 509 -15.86 -13.16 0.66
C SER A 509 -15.04 -12.16 1.46
N CYS A 510 -14.02 -11.63 0.79
CA CYS A 510 -13.38 -10.38 1.18
C CYS A 510 -13.26 -9.50 -0.06
N LEU A 511 -13.93 -8.34 -0.03
CA LEU A 511 -14.00 -7.37 -1.12
C LEU A 511 -13.16 -6.11 -0.87
N LEU A 512 -12.40 -6.07 0.21
CA LEU A 512 -11.61 -4.89 0.59
C LEU A 512 -10.66 -4.43 -0.52
N CYS A 513 -10.09 -5.37 -1.26
CA CYS A 513 -9.17 -5.09 -2.37
C CYS A 513 -9.86 -4.53 -3.63
N GLN A 514 -11.19 -4.51 -3.71
CA GLN A 514 -11.92 -3.95 -4.86
C GLN A 514 -11.74 -2.44 -5.01
N SER A 515 -11.23 -1.76 -4.01
CA SER A 515 -10.83 -0.35 -4.12
C SER A 515 -9.87 -0.10 -5.27
N PHE A 516 -8.97 -1.05 -5.54
CA PHE A 516 -7.96 -0.97 -6.61
C PHE A 516 -8.16 -1.97 -7.73
N ALA A 517 -8.58 -3.19 -7.40
CA ALA A 517 -8.87 -4.26 -8.35
C ALA A 517 -10.38 -4.57 -8.34
N PRO A 518 -11.21 -3.83 -9.07
CA PRO A 518 -12.68 -3.88 -8.95
C PRO A 518 -13.29 -5.27 -9.18
N SER A 519 -12.64 -6.12 -9.95
CA SER A 519 -13.07 -7.49 -10.21
C SER A 519 -12.53 -8.52 -9.22
N HIS A 520 -11.62 -8.13 -8.30
CA HIS A 520 -11.05 -9.06 -7.33
C HIS A 520 -12.08 -9.48 -6.27
N VAL A 521 -12.28 -10.78 -6.12
CA VAL A 521 -13.11 -11.38 -5.08
C VAL A 521 -12.32 -12.48 -4.40
N CYS A 522 -11.97 -12.27 -3.14
CA CYS A 522 -11.31 -13.29 -2.34
C CYS A 522 -12.37 -14.16 -1.65
N VAL A 523 -12.26 -15.48 -1.75
CA VAL A 523 -13.12 -16.45 -1.07
C VAL A 523 -12.34 -17.14 0.03
N ILE A 524 -12.86 -17.14 1.24
CA ILE A 524 -12.22 -17.63 2.47
C ILE A 524 -13.07 -18.74 3.05
N SER A 525 -12.45 -19.89 3.29
CA SER A 525 -13.08 -21.06 3.88
C SER A 525 -12.40 -21.44 5.22
N PRO A 526 -12.98 -22.37 6.00
CA PRO A 526 -12.30 -22.85 7.22
C PRO A 526 -10.86 -23.35 7.01
N GLU A 527 -10.59 -23.97 5.87
CA GLU A 527 -9.28 -24.55 5.55
C GLU A 527 -8.41 -23.66 4.65
N ARG A 528 -8.95 -22.51 4.20
CA ARG A 528 -8.29 -21.60 3.26
C ARG A 528 -8.37 -20.16 3.74
N LEU A 529 -7.23 -19.60 4.07
CA LEU A 529 -7.10 -18.17 4.41
C LEU A 529 -7.42 -17.26 3.22
N GLY A 530 -7.69 -15.99 3.48
CA GLY A 530 -7.59 -14.95 2.47
C GLY A 530 -6.18 -14.92 1.84
N LEU A 531 -6.09 -14.57 0.56
CA LEU A 531 -4.79 -14.54 -0.13
C LEU A 531 -3.76 -13.63 0.54
N CYS A 532 -4.19 -12.54 1.18
CA CYS A 532 -3.31 -11.67 1.98
C CYS A 532 -2.74 -12.35 3.24
N GLY A 533 -3.28 -13.51 3.64
CA GLY A 533 -2.88 -14.22 4.87
C GLY A 533 -3.39 -13.58 6.18
N ALA A 534 -4.21 -12.51 6.09
CA ALA A 534 -4.64 -11.73 7.26
C ALA A 534 -6.00 -12.17 7.82
N TYR A 535 -6.88 -12.68 6.99
CA TYR A 535 -8.24 -13.05 7.37
C TYR A 535 -8.45 -14.57 7.31
N ASN A 536 -8.96 -15.15 8.39
CA ASN A 536 -9.48 -16.50 8.42
C ASN A 536 -11.02 -16.50 8.36
N TRP A 537 -11.65 -17.66 8.29
CA TRP A 537 -13.09 -17.81 8.17
C TRP A 537 -13.86 -17.24 9.37
N LEU A 538 -13.39 -17.49 10.60
CA LEU A 538 -14.02 -16.95 11.83
C LEU A 538 -13.92 -15.42 11.89
N ASP A 539 -12.79 -14.87 11.47
CA ASP A 539 -12.61 -13.41 11.43
C ASP A 539 -13.55 -12.75 10.42
N CYS A 540 -13.74 -13.37 9.25
CA CYS A 540 -14.67 -12.86 8.25
C CYS A 540 -16.13 -12.95 8.73
N LYS A 541 -16.49 -14.06 9.41
CA LYS A 541 -17.79 -14.22 10.04
C LYS A 541 -18.02 -13.13 11.09
N ALA A 542 -17.08 -12.93 12.00
CA ALA A 542 -17.16 -11.91 13.03
C ALA A 542 -17.21 -10.49 12.43
N ALA A 543 -16.40 -10.21 11.39
CA ALA A 543 -16.41 -8.93 10.71
C ALA A 543 -17.75 -8.64 10.03
N PHE A 544 -18.38 -9.64 9.40
CA PHE A 544 -19.73 -9.51 8.82
C PHE A 544 -20.79 -9.25 9.90
N GLU A 545 -20.73 -9.93 11.02
CA GLU A 545 -21.67 -9.71 12.13
C GLU A 545 -21.55 -8.29 12.71
N ILE A 546 -20.34 -7.73 12.77
CA ILE A 546 -20.08 -6.36 13.23
C ILE A 546 -20.57 -5.34 12.19
N ASP A 547 -20.26 -5.56 10.92
CA ASP A 547 -20.63 -4.69 9.79
C ASP A 547 -21.17 -5.51 8.61
N PRO A 548 -22.49 -5.74 8.58
CA PRO A 548 -23.13 -6.50 7.49
C PRO A 548 -23.03 -5.84 6.11
N THR A 549 -22.66 -4.57 6.07
CA THR A 549 -22.46 -3.82 4.81
C THR A 549 -20.98 -3.73 4.40
N GLY A 550 -20.09 -4.27 5.23
CA GLY A 550 -18.65 -4.26 5.02
C GLY A 550 -18.16 -5.20 3.92
N GLY A 551 -16.87 -5.26 3.78
CA GLY A 551 -16.21 -6.03 2.70
C GLY A 551 -16.23 -7.56 2.87
N ASN A 552 -16.65 -8.07 4.02
CA ASN A 552 -16.75 -9.51 4.29
C ASN A 552 -18.22 -9.94 4.21
N GLN A 553 -18.57 -10.71 3.20
CA GLN A 553 -19.95 -11.16 2.95
C GLN A 553 -20.06 -12.69 2.96
N PRO A 554 -21.16 -13.26 3.48
CA PRO A 554 -21.38 -14.70 3.43
C PRO A 554 -21.66 -15.16 2.01
N ILE A 555 -21.12 -16.33 1.65
CA ILE A 555 -21.34 -17.02 0.37
C ILE A 555 -21.87 -18.40 0.66
N LEU A 556 -23.11 -18.70 0.27
CA LEU A 556 -23.62 -20.07 0.27
C LEU A 556 -22.88 -20.88 -0.79
N LYS A 557 -22.30 -22.02 -0.41
CA LYS A 557 -21.50 -22.86 -1.34
C LYS A 557 -22.31 -23.36 -2.54
N GLY A 558 -23.56 -23.73 -2.32
CA GLY A 558 -24.36 -24.44 -3.32
C GLY A 558 -23.86 -25.86 -3.53
N ASP A 559 -24.10 -26.40 -4.70
CA ASP A 559 -23.72 -27.77 -5.05
C ASP A 559 -22.22 -27.86 -5.37
N LEU A 560 -21.60 -28.96 -4.95
CA LEU A 560 -20.19 -29.25 -5.26
C LEU A 560 -20.09 -29.77 -6.71
N ILE A 561 -19.37 -29.00 -7.55
CA ILE A 561 -19.11 -29.36 -8.95
C ILE A 561 -17.85 -30.21 -9.07
N ASP A 562 -16.77 -29.79 -8.39
CA ASP A 562 -15.48 -30.49 -8.41
C ASP A 562 -14.83 -30.44 -7.02
N SER A 563 -14.66 -31.61 -6.41
CA SER A 563 -14.08 -31.74 -5.07
C SER A 563 -12.56 -31.57 -5.07
N LYS A 564 -11.87 -31.95 -6.14
CA LYS A 564 -10.41 -31.84 -6.26
C LYS A 564 -9.99 -30.37 -6.32
N TYR A 565 -10.66 -29.60 -7.16
CA TYR A 565 -10.31 -28.19 -7.37
C TYR A 565 -11.14 -27.22 -6.54
N GLY A 566 -12.12 -27.73 -5.76
CA GLY A 566 -12.92 -26.90 -4.85
C GLY A 566 -13.84 -25.93 -5.59
N ARG A 567 -14.64 -26.45 -6.56
CA ARG A 567 -15.58 -25.65 -7.33
C ARG A 567 -17.01 -25.89 -6.86
N TYR A 568 -17.76 -24.80 -6.66
CA TYR A 568 -19.13 -24.82 -6.13
C TYR A 568 -20.03 -23.85 -6.91
N THR A 569 -21.29 -24.24 -7.12
CA THR A 569 -22.26 -23.44 -7.89
C THR A 569 -22.51 -22.06 -7.28
N GLY A 570 -22.74 -22.00 -5.95
CA GLY A 570 -23.05 -20.73 -5.27
C GLY A 570 -21.84 -19.78 -5.21
N ILE A 571 -20.62 -20.32 -5.24
CA ILE A 571 -19.40 -19.50 -5.33
C ILE A 571 -19.31 -18.88 -6.72
N ASP A 572 -19.53 -19.64 -7.79
CA ASP A 572 -19.51 -19.13 -9.16
C ASP A 572 -20.57 -18.02 -9.36
N GLU A 573 -21.79 -18.22 -8.84
CA GLU A 573 -22.86 -17.21 -8.88
C GLU A 573 -22.49 -15.91 -8.13
N TYR A 574 -21.98 -16.06 -6.91
CA TYR A 574 -21.54 -14.92 -6.11
C TYR A 574 -20.37 -14.18 -6.77
N LEU A 575 -19.39 -14.93 -7.28
CA LEU A 575 -18.22 -14.39 -7.98
C LEU A 575 -18.63 -13.53 -9.16
N LYS A 576 -19.52 -14.02 -10.02
CA LYS A 576 -20.04 -13.30 -11.18
C LYS A 576 -20.68 -11.97 -10.78
N LYS A 577 -21.49 -11.98 -9.74
CA LYS A 577 -22.14 -10.77 -9.22
C LYS A 577 -21.13 -9.80 -8.61
N ALA A 578 -20.25 -10.29 -7.73
CA ALA A 578 -19.33 -9.46 -6.96
C ALA A 578 -18.16 -8.91 -7.80
N SER A 579 -17.81 -9.56 -8.92
CA SER A 579 -16.80 -9.08 -9.87
C SER A 579 -17.37 -8.16 -10.96
N GLY A 580 -18.67 -7.87 -10.93
CA GLY A 580 -19.33 -7.11 -11.99
C GLY A 580 -19.39 -7.87 -13.33
N GLY A 581 -19.41 -9.19 -13.30
CA GLY A 581 -19.46 -10.07 -14.49
C GLY A 581 -18.08 -10.35 -15.13
N ALA A 582 -17.00 -9.87 -14.51
CA ALA A 582 -15.64 -10.09 -15.03
C ALA A 582 -15.13 -11.52 -14.83
N LEU A 583 -15.66 -12.22 -13.83
CA LEU A 583 -15.30 -13.60 -13.47
C LEU A 583 -16.54 -14.47 -13.48
N GLU A 584 -16.45 -15.66 -14.03
CA GLU A 584 -17.58 -16.59 -14.13
C GLU A 584 -17.40 -17.85 -13.27
N THR A 585 -16.16 -18.32 -13.13
CA THR A 585 -15.84 -19.57 -12.42
C THR A 585 -14.60 -19.41 -11.56
N LEU A 586 -14.56 -20.17 -10.44
CA LEU A 586 -13.44 -20.19 -9.53
C LEU A 586 -13.16 -21.60 -9.02
N ASN A 587 -11.94 -22.03 -9.20
CA ASN A 587 -11.40 -23.23 -8.58
C ASN A 587 -10.53 -22.83 -7.38
N LEU A 588 -10.98 -23.10 -6.16
CA LEU A 588 -10.37 -22.59 -4.93
C LEU A 588 -8.98 -23.17 -4.63
N TYR A 589 -8.74 -24.42 -5.05
CA TYR A 589 -7.60 -25.21 -4.58
C TYR A 589 -6.53 -25.47 -5.64
N THR A 590 -6.56 -24.74 -6.76
CA THR A 590 -5.59 -24.86 -7.85
C THR A 590 -5.07 -23.48 -8.27
N ILE A 591 -3.85 -23.46 -8.81
CA ILE A 591 -3.26 -22.31 -9.48
C ILE A 591 -3.42 -22.40 -11.01
N MET A 592 -3.89 -23.55 -11.54
CA MET A 592 -3.85 -23.83 -12.98
C MET A 592 -5.11 -23.35 -13.69
N GLU A 593 -6.26 -23.86 -13.35
CA GLU A 593 -7.52 -23.58 -14.07
C GLU A 593 -8.45 -22.69 -13.24
N ASN A 594 -8.85 -21.55 -13.80
CA ASN A 594 -9.69 -20.55 -13.12
C ASN A 594 -9.25 -20.27 -11.68
N PRO A 595 -7.97 -19.91 -11.45
CA PRO A 595 -7.45 -19.70 -10.10
C PRO A 595 -8.07 -18.45 -9.47
N MET A 596 -7.88 -18.29 -8.16
CA MET A 596 -8.20 -17.05 -7.47
C MET A 596 -7.42 -15.88 -8.09
N THR A 597 -8.10 -14.76 -8.28
CA THR A 597 -7.50 -13.51 -8.73
C THR A 597 -6.63 -12.90 -7.64
N SER A 598 -5.68 -12.04 -8.03
CA SER A 598 -4.88 -11.25 -7.10
C SER A 598 -5.10 -9.76 -7.34
N CYS A 599 -5.07 -8.97 -6.27
CA CYS A 599 -5.28 -7.51 -6.39
C CYS A 599 -4.05 -6.74 -6.88
N GLY A 600 -2.85 -7.20 -6.57
CA GLY A 600 -1.58 -6.53 -6.83
C GLY A 600 -0.79 -6.13 -5.57
N CYS A 601 -1.40 -6.04 -4.41
CA CYS A 601 -0.77 -5.71 -3.13
C CYS A 601 -0.35 -6.94 -2.31
N PHE A 602 0.27 -7.92 -2.94
CA PHE A 602 0.71 -9.17 -2.33
C PHE A 602 2.16 -9.10 -1.81
N GLU A 603 2.46 -9.93 -0.82
CA GLU A 603 3.79 -10.06 -0.24
C GLU A 603 4.69 -11.03 -1.01
N CYS A 604 4.09 -12.11 -1.51
CA CYS A 604 4.77 -13.16 -2.23
C CYS A 604 4.06 -13.46 -3.56
N ILE A 605 4.79 -14.02 -4.51
CA ILE A 605 4.24 -14.55 -5.74
C ILE A 605 4.54 -16.03 -5.82
N VAL A 606 3.50 -16.82 -6.07
CA VAL A 606 3.61 -18.21 -6.47
C VAL A 606 3.64 -18.25 -7.99
N ALA A 607 4.62 -18.93 -8.56
CA ALA A 607 4.69 -19.16 -10.00
C ALA A 607 5.05 -20.62 -10.29
N ILE A 608 4.45 -21.16 -11.33
CA ILE A 608 4.76 -22.54 -11.78
C ILE A 608 6.16 -22.64 -12.34
N VAL A 609 6.82 -23.76 -12.04
CA VAL A 609 8.11 -24.17 -12.61
C VAL A 609 7.89 -25.51 -13.31
N PRO A 610 7.48 -25.51 -14.59
CA PRO A 610 7.07 -26.73 -15.29
C PRO A 610 8.16 -27.81 -15.30
N GLU A 611 9.42 -27.41 -15.51
CA GLU A 611 10.56 -28.30 -15.59
C GLU A 611 10.78 -29.06 -14.27
N ALA A 612 10.47 -28.45 -13.14
CA ALA A 612 10.58 -29.04 -11.83
C ALA A 612 9.28 -29.67 -11.30
N ASN A 613 8.24 -29.74 -12.14
CA ASN A 613 6.91 -30.25 -11.80
C ASN A 613 6.36 -29.65 -10.49
N GLY A 614 6.60 -28.37 -10.28
CA GLY A 614 6.27 -27.70 -9.02
C GLY A 614 6.03 -26.20 -9.15
N VAL A 615 6.03 -25.55 -8.01
CA VAL A 615 5.87 -24.09 -7.90
C VAL A 615 7.03 -23.48 -7.12
N MET A 616 7.43 -22.29 -7.52
CA MET A 616 8.31 -21.44 -6.72
C MET A 616 7.51 -20.38 -5.97
N ILE A 617 8.08 -19.88 -4.86
CA ILE A 617 7.51 -18.79 -4.08
C ILE A 617 8.58 -17.73 -3.84
N VAL A 618 8.42 -16.57 -4.46
CA VAL A 618 9.34 -15.45 -4.33
C VAL A 618 8.73 -14.35 -3.46
N GLN A 619 9.51 -13.87 -2.46
CA GLN A 619 9.10 -12.77 -1.60
C GLN A 619 9.48 -11.41 -2.20
N ARG A 620 8.67 -10.38 -1.89
CA ARG A 620 8.80 -9.00 -2.38
C ARG A 620 10.21 -8.38 -2.25
N GLY A 621 10.94 -8.67 -1.20
CA GLY A 621 12.28 -8.12 -0.97
C GLY A 621 13.39 -8.76 -1.82
N HIS A 622 13.07 -9.80 -2.59
CA HIS A 622 14.05 -10.47 -3.43
C HIS A 622 14.30 -9.69 -4.72
N THR A 623 15.54 -9.29 -4.96
CA THR A 623 15.96 -8.51 -6.13
C THR A 623 16.72 -9.34 -7.18
N GLY A 624 17.09 -10.59 -6.84
CA GLY A 624 17.77 -11.53 -7.74
C GLY A 624 16.83 -12.14 -8.78
N MET A 625 17.41 -12.99 -9.61
CA MET A 625 16.65 -13.82 -10.55
C MET A 625 15.96 -14.96 -9.82
N THR A 626 14.90 -15.49 -10.40
CA THR A 626 14.21 -16.68 -9.92
C THR A 626 14.34 -17.82 -10.93
N PRO A 627 14.05 -19.06 -10.53
CA PRO A 627 14.15 -20.21 -11.45
C PRO A 627 13.34 -20.12 -12.74
N VAL A 628 12.30 -19.25 -12.80
CA VAL A 628 11.56 -19.00 -14.03
C VAL A 628 12.18 -17.90 -14.90
N GLY A 629 13.40 -17.45 -14.59
CA GLY A 629 14.11 -16.44 -15.37
C GLY A 629 13.57 -15.02 -15.27
N MET A 630 12.79 -14.72 -14.20
CA MET A 630 12.18 -13.40 -13.98
C MET A 630 12.49 -12.89 -12.57
N LYS A 631 12.64 -11.58 -12.43
CA LYS A 631 12.70 -10.92 -11.11
C LYS A 631 11.30 -10.80 -10.51
N PHE A 632 11.23 -10.58 -9.21
CA PHE A 632 9.97 -10.31 -8.52
C PHE A 632 9.17 -9.17 -9.19
N SER A 633 9.83 -8.06 -9.54
CA SER A 633 9.18 -6.91 -10.19
C SER A 633 8.51 -7.27 -11.52
N THR A 634 9.16 -8.10 -12.35
CA THR A 634 8.60 -8.59 -13.62
C THR A 634 7.39 -9.50 -13.38
N LEU A 635 7.51 -10.47 -12.48
CA LEU A 635 6.41 -11.36 -12.09
C LEU A 635 5.22 -10.57 -11.54
N ALA A 636 5.51 -9.57 -10.73
CA ALA A 636 4.51 -8.70 -10.16
C ALA A 636 3.72 -7.89 -11.21
N GLY A 637 4.33 -7.57 -12.33
CA GLY A 637 3.65 -6.96 -13.47
C GLY A 637 2.68 -7.90 -14.21
N THR A 638 2.87 -9.21 -14.09
CA THR A 638 1.99 -10.23 -14.71
C THR A 638 0.86 -10.69 -13.81
N VAL A 639 0.98 -10.48 -12.49
CA VAL A 639 0.02 -10.95 -11.49
C VAL A 639 -0.67 -9.76 -10.85
N GLY A 640 -1.99 -9.74 -10.81
CA GLY A 640 -2.75 -8.67 -10.19
C GLY A 640 -3.92 -8.20 -11.05
N GLY A 641 -4.47 -7.03 -10.70
CA GLY A 641 -5.56 -6.40 -11.44
C GLY A 641 -6.91 -7.11 -11.36
N GLY A 642 -7.07 -8.08 -10.46
CA GLY A 642 -8.32 -8.83 -10.33
C GLY A 642 -8.61 -9.76 -11.51
N THR A 643 -7.60 -10.16 -12.28
CA THR A 643 -7.70 -11.13 -13.37
C THR A 643 -7.25 -12.51 -12.92
N GLN A 644 -7.80 -13.56 -13.55
CA GLN A 644 -7.33 -14.93 -13.36
C GLN A 644 -6.08 -15.16 -14.20
N ASN A 645 -4.98 -15.55 -13.57
CA ASN A 645 -3.69 -15.78 -14.24
C ASN A 645 -3.23 -17.22 -13.99
N PRO A 646 -3.61 -18.20 -14.85
CA PRO A 646 -3.16 -19.58 -14.71
C PRO A 646 -1.66 -19.71 -14.56
N GLY A 647 -1.23 -20.46 -13.53
CA GLY A 647 0.18 -20.64 -13.21
C GLY A 647 0.80 -19.56 -12.31
N PHE A 648 0.06 -18.48 -11.99
CA PHE A 648 0.56 -17.37 -11.18
C PHE A 648 -0.45 -16.90 -10.13
N MET A 649 0.00 -16.63 -8.91
CA MET A 649 -0.85 -16.11 -7.85
C MET A 649 -0.06 -15.22 -6.89
N GLY A 650 -0.58 -14.03 -6.59
CA GLY A 650 -0.03 -13.14 -5.55
C GLY A 650 -0.67 -13.47 -4.20
N ILE A 651 0.16 -13.70 -3.17
CA ILE A 651 -0.28 -14.17 -1.84
C ILE A 651 0.48 -13.49 -0.70
N GLY A 652 -0.08 -13.55 0.50
CA GLY A 652 0.64 -13.34 1.75
C GLY A 652 1.30 -14.62 2.26
N ARG A 653 2.38 -14.52 3.03
CA ARG A 653 3.16 -15.67 3.51
C ARG A 653 2.32 -16.71 4.27
N ASN A 654 1.37 -16.27 5.11
CA ASN A 654 0.56 -17.19 5.92
C ASN A 654 -0.38 -18.06 5.07
N PHE A 655 -0.71 -17.63 3.85
CA PHE A 655 -1.52 -18.44 2.94
C PHE A 655 -0.80 -19.74 2.54
N ILE A 656 0.53 -19.77 2.50
CA ILE A 656 1.36 -20.93 2.13
C ILE A 656 1.11 -22.12 3.05
N VAL A 657 0.89 -21.86 4.32
CA VAL A 657 0.68 -22.89 5.35
C VAL A 657 -0.80 -23.22 5.61
N SER A 658 -1.74 -22.64 4.83
CA SER A 658 -3.15 -23.02 4.92
C SER A 658 -3.39 -24.43 4.38
N ARG A 659 -4.36 -25.16 4.97
CA ARG A 659 -4.63 -26.58 4.63
C ARG A 659 -4.96 -26.82 3.17
N LYS A 660 -5.59 -25.86 2.52
CA LYS A 660 -5.99 -25.93 1.11
C LYS A 660 -5.08 -25.16 0.17
N PHE A 661 -3.85 -24.80 0.61
CA PHE A 661 -2.85 -24.22 -0.27
C PHE A 661 -2.58 -25.14 -1.45
N LEU A 662 -3.07 -24.78 -2.64
CA LEU A 662 -2.89 -25.55 -3.90
C LEU A 662 -3.16 -27.06 -3.76
N SER A 663 -4.09 -27.45 -2.89
CA SER A 663 -4.32 -28.89 -2.57
C SER A 663 -4.79 -29.68 -3.79
N GLY A 664 -5.47 -29.06 -4.75
CA GLY A 664 -5.86 -29.67 -6.03
C GLY A 664 -4.67 -30.00 -6.94
N ASP A 665 -3.58 -29.26 -6.79
CA ASP A 665 -2.34 -29.45 -7.55
C ASP A 665 -1.33 -30.33 -6.82
N GLY A 666 -1.54 -30.60 -5.52
CA GLY A 666 -0.67 -31.42 -4.67
C GLY A 666 -0.11 -30.74 -3.44
N GLY A 667 -0.61 -29.52 -3.11
CA GLY A 667 -0.33 -28.81 -1.87
C GLY A 667 1.12 -28.35 -1.73
N ILE A 668 1.60 -28.30 -0.47
CA ILE A 668 2.96 -27.84 -0.18
C ILE A 668 4.04 -28.75 -0.77
N LYS A 669 3.71 -30.01 -1.13
CA LYS A 669 4.63 -30.95 -1.78
C LYS A 669 5.06 -30.49 -3.18
N ARG A 670 4.35 -29.52 -3.76
CA ARG A 670 4.71 -28.88 -5.04
C ARG A 670 5.68 -27.71 -4.89
N VAL A 671 5.96 -27.24 -3.67
CA VAL A 671 6.90 -26.13 -3.49
C VAL A 671 8.31 -26.59 -3.66
N VAL A 672 8.94 -26.22 -4.77
CA VAL A 672 10.30 -26.66 -5.15
C VAL A 672 11.38 -25.61 -4.86
N TRP A 673 10.98 -24.35 -4.78
CA TRP A 673 11.87 -23.22 -4.50
C TRP A 673 11.17 -22.14 -3.67
N MET A 674 11.86 -21.56 -2.70
CA MET A 674 11.36 -20.48 -1.86
C MET A 674 12.51 -19.59 -1.44
N THR A 675 12.34 -18.26 -1.47
CA THR A 675 13.37 -17.34 -0.97
C THR A 675 13.79 -17.68 0.46
N LYS A 676 15.09 -17.65 0.75
CA LYS A 676 15.68 -18.06 2.04
C LYS A 676 15.03 -17.38 3.23
N ASN A 677 14.84 -16.04 3.16
CA ASN A 677 14.21 -15.28 4.22
C ASN A 677 12.77 -15.76 4.51
N LEU A 678 12.01 -16.09 3.46
CA LEU A 678 10.67 -16.63 3.59
C LEU A 678 10.69 -18.03 4.23
N LYS A 679 11.61 -18.91 3.79
CA LYS A 679 11.85 -20.25 4.37
C LYS A 679 12.11 -20.18 5.88
N GLU A 680 13.01 -19.29 6.29
CA GLU A 680 13.37 -19.12 7.70
C GLU A 680 12.19 -18.58 8.52
N SER A 681 11.44 -17.61 7.97
CA SER A 681 10.31 -17.00 8.67
C SER A 681 9.10 -17.94 8.83
N LEU A 682 8.95 -18.93 7.97
CA LEU A 682 7.84 -19.87 7.98
C LEU A 682 8.21 -21.24 8.57
N ARG A 683 9.45 -21.50 8.95
CA ARG A 683 9.97 -22.81 9.31
C ARG A 683 9.04 -23.61 10.25
N GLU A 684 8.71 -23.07 11.41
CA GLU A 684 7.88 -23.77 12.39
C GLU A 684 6.48 -24.10 11.83
N ALA A 685 5.83 -23.16 11.18
CA ALA A 685 4.48 -23.35 10.63
C ALA A 685 4.49 -24.29 9.42
N PHE A 686 5.53 -24.22 8.58
CA PHE A 686 5.66 -25.06 7.40
C PHE A 686 6.00 -26.51 7.79
N ASP A 687 6.90 -26.71 8.75
CA ASP A 687 7.24 -28.04 9.24
C ASP A 687 6.03 -28.73 9.88
N GLY A 688 5.26 -28.00 10.70
CA GLY A 688 4.00 -28.51 11.24
C GLY A 688 2.99 -28.90 10.15
N ARG A 689 2.87 -28.06 9.09
CA ARG A 689 2.02 -28.39 7.95
C ARG A 689 2.52 -29.58 7.15
N ALA A 690 3.85 -29.70 6.99
CA ALA A 690 4.48 -30.83 6.29
C ALA A 690 4.27 -32.16 7.05
N GLU A 691 4.32 -32.14 8.37
CA GLU A 691 4.00 -33.31 9.19
C GLU A 691 2.53 -33.74 9.00
N GLU A 692 1.58 -32.79 9.03
CA GLU A 692 0.16 -33.07 8.79
C GLU A 692 -0.11 -33.68 7.40
N GLU A 693 0.67 -33.28 6.37
CA GLU A 693 0.57 -33.83 5.00
C GLU A 693 1.43 -35.09 4.77
N GLY A 694 2.09 -35.61 5.80
CA GLY A 694 2.90 -36.80 5.72
C GLY A 694 4.20 -36.61 4.91
N ALA A 695 4.77 -35.41 4.95
CA ALA A 695 6.03 -35.04 4.30
C ALA A 695 7.02 -34.37 5.27
N PRO A 696 7.36 -34.99 6.41
CA PRO A 696 8.25 -34.41 7.39
C PRO A 696 9.62 -34.07 6.76
N GLY A 697 10.21 -32.93 7.13
CA GLY A 697 11.49 -32.46 6.59
C GLY A 697 11.43 -31.93 5.15
N LEU A 698 10.23 -31.70 4.62
CA LEU A 698 10.05 -31.17 3.26
C LEU A 698 10.75 -29.83 3.07
N LEU A 699 10.73 -28.94 4.07
CA LEU A 699 11.31 -27.60 3.96
C LEU A 699 12.82 -27.64 3.62
N ASP A 700 13.55 -28.61 4.13
CA ASP A 700 14.99 -28.77 3.86
C ASP A 700 15.26 -29.31 2.45
N LYS A 701 14.25 -29.85 1.77
CA LYS A 701 14.30 -30.29 0.36
C LYS A 701 13.93 -29.20 -0.63
N ILE A 702 13.44 -28.05 -0.17
CA ILE A 702 13.09 -26.88 -1.00
C ILE A 702 14.35 -26.05 -1.24
N ALA A 703 14.67 -25.74 -2.49
CA ALA A 703 15.78 -24.85 -2.82
C ALA A 703 15.51 -23.39 -2.48
N ASP A 704 16.54 -22.58 -2.42
CA ASP A 704 16.46 -21.13 -2.28
C ASP A 704 17.56 -20.44 -3.14
N GLU A 705 17.63 -19.11 -3.12
CA GLU A 705 18.59 -18.33 -3.91
C GLU A 705 20.05 -18.60 -3.59
N THR A 706 20.36 -19.19 -2.44
CA THR A 706 21.74 -19.60 -2.11
C THR A 706 22.14 -20.92 -2.74
N VAL A 707 21.16 -21.68 -3.21
CA VAL A 707 21.35 -22.98 -3.90
C VAL A 707 21.33 -22.77 -5.41
N CYS A 708 20.30 -22.13 -5.94
CA CYS A 708 20.14 -21.89 -7.37
C CYS A 708 19.17 -20.76 -7.68
N GLU A 709 19.40 -20.10 -8.83
CA GLU A 709 18.52 -19.09 -9.43
C GLU A 709 18.05 -19.48 -10.84
N ASP A 710 18.38 -20.69 -11.30
CA ASP A 710 18.02 -21.24 -12.62
C ASP A 710 17.37 -22.62 -12.51
N SER A 711 16.60 -23.01 -13.53
CA SER A 711 15.82 -24.25 -13.54
C SER A 711 16.67 -25.52 -13.67
N GLU A 712 17.84 -25.47 -14.31
CA GLU A 712 18.71 -26.64 -14.49
C GLU A 712 19.33 -27.08 -13.16
N LYS A 713 19.95 -26.13 -12.44
CA LYS A 713 20.51 -26.39 -11.10
C LYS A 713 19.42 -26.72 -10.08
N LEU A 714 18.22 -26.14 -10.25
CA LEU A 714 17.07 -26.50 -9.41
C LEU A 714 16.75 -27.98 -9.57
N LEU A 715 16.67 -28.50 -10.79
CA LEU A 715 16.41 -29.92 -11.05
C LEU A 715 17.48 -30.84 -10.46
N GLU A 716 18.76 -30.49 -10.63
CA GLU A 716 19.87 -31.25 -10.05
C GLU A 716 19.75 -31.33 -8.52
N PHE A 717 19.46 -30.20 -7.88
CA PHE A 717 19.27 -30.15 -6.42
C PHE A 717 18.09 -31.02 -5.99
N LEU A 718 16.90 -30.85 -6.60
CA LEU A 718 15.68 -31.60 -6.26
C LEU A 718 15.85 -33.11 -6.41
N ALA A 719 16.54 -33.56 -7.48
CA ALA A 719 16.88 -34.94 -7.70
C ALA A 719 17.83 -35.45 -6.62
N GLY A 720 18.83 -34.64 -6.23
CA GLY A 720 19.82 -34.99 -5.20
C GLY A 720 19.21 -35.18 -3.80
N VAL A 721 18.18 -34.41 -3.45
CA VAL A 721 17.49 -34.49 -2.14
C VAL A 721 16.24 -35.37 -2.16
N GLY A 722 15.87 -35.93 -3.31
CA GLY A 722 14.65 -36.73 -3.47
C GLY A 722 13.39 -35.93 -3.16
N HIS A 723 13.20 -34.83 -3.88
CA HIS A 723 12.01 -33.95 -3.66
C HIS A 723 10.75 -34.62 -4.22
N PRO A 724 9.63 -34.66 -3.46
CA PRO A 724 8.43 -35.42 -3.85
C PRO A 724 7.77 -34.90 -5.13
N ALA A 725 7.91 -33.65 -5.49
CA ALA A 725 7.31 -33.08 -6.71
C ALA A 725 7.75 -33.83 -7.99
N LEU A 726 8.96 -34.36 -8.03
CA LEU A 726 9.49 -35.06 -9.20
C LEU A 726 8.79 -36.42 -9.48
N GLU A 727 8.20 -37.02 -8.44
CA GLU A 727 7.49 -38.30 -8.52
C GLU A 727 5.97 -38.14 -8.63
N MET A 728 5.46 -36.91 -8.54
CA MET A 728 4.02 -36.63 -8.65
C MET A 728 3.57 -36.55 -10.13
N GLU A 729 2.30 -36.80 -10.39
CA GLU A 729 1.69 -36.56 -11.71
C GLU A 729 2.04 -35.18 -12.24
N PRO A 730 2.24 -35.01 -13.55
CA PRO A 730 2.55 -33.70 -14.13
C PRO A 730 1.56 -32.62 -13.71
N ILE A 731 2.05 -31.42 -13.35
CA ILE A 731 1.20 -30.30 -12.98
C ILE A 731 0.60 -29.59 -14.21
N ILE A 732 1.20 -29.79 -15.39
CA ILE A 732 0.70 -29.33 -16.70
C ILE A 732 0.38 -30.54 -17.56
#